data_fb08f3c26e1d05118d28e6377d6c349d
#
_entry.id   fb08f3c26e1d05118d28e6377d6c349d
#
_cell.length_a   1.000
_cell.length_b   1.000
_cell.length_c   1.000
_cell.angle_alpha   90.00
_cell.angle_beta   90.00
_cell.angle_gamma   90.00
#
_symmetry.space_group_name_H-M   'P 1'
#
loop_
_entity.id
_entity.type
_entity.pdbx_description
1 polymer ?
#
loop_
_entity_poly.entity_id
_entity_poly.type
_entity_poly.pdbx_seq_one_letter_code
_entity_poly.pdbx_strand_id
1 'polypeptide(L)'
;MEETLNNRIKTKIRRGKIYPLGFSRQDEWMQFTAIFPGQQEVKLQLWEKGEKITEIKLNGAYQIGDLYSVQIPATKKKVYYTYEVGGKQIADPCAKKLFTWRDTEKKVLLSTEIDEFDWEQEKRPELLFKEMIIYRLHIRGFTKHSASNVKHKGTFAGLCEKIPYLKELGINTILLMPCYEFEDYYMIPAADPRFSKKKGTIVKNYWGYGGACWYFAPKQCFSANKKSPETEFRSMIKEMHKNNIEVLMEFSFNSNINPYFIIDCFRYWAEEYHIDGFYINDGVTMIDMIAKDPVLADRKLLARYWDQTRIFGKKERFDLDDSKNALENQNDQRCLADYHDRFLKTARCFLKGDGGQTREFASVFRENSEHVAQINYITDNNGFTLADLVSYNEKHNEENGEDGYDGTKENYSWNCGQEGKTKKRMVLRLRERQMKNAMVMLFFSQGVPMLYAGDEFGNSQNGNNNAYCQDNKIGWVSWDQKARNEVFFEFVKKLIVIRKQMAVFQNAHRLYGQDYLACGSPDISWHGIKAWYPDFTAESRLLGVLLSGRYARGKDNRSIYIVFNMNWEDASIGFPRPDRGQCWKLLMDTAKTEAFVQERQNKEEKKEYYMKARSIAVFVSATTIDTMDRTSNLSYKHDKEQKAASKEIAEQPRKK
;
A
#
# COMPACT_ATOMS: atom_id res chain seq x y z
N MET A 1 9.25 -3.17 55.79
CA MET A 1 10.07 -2.15 55.08
C MET A 1 10.32 -2.65 53.68
N GLU A 2 9.72 -2.05 52.66
CA GLU A 2 10.07 -2.39 51.27
C GLU A 2 11.51 -1.94 51.03
N GLU A 3 12.39 -2.90 50.81
CA GLU A 3 13.76 -2.67 50.40
C GLU A 3 13.71 -1.91 49.07
N THR A 4 14.31 -0.70 49.02
CA THR A 4 14.25 0.10 47.78
C THR A 4 14.85 -0.66 46.63
N LEU A 5 14.31 -0.53 45.42
CA LEU A 5 14.79 -1.20 44.20
C LEU A 5 16.32 -1.05 44.06
N ASN A 6 16.85 0.11 44.46
CA ASN A 6 18.28 0.42 44.40
C ASN A 6 19.14 -0.48 45.28
N ASN A 7 18.67 -0.86 46.49
CA ASN A 7 19.37 -1.79 47.39
C ASN A 7 19.32 -3.22 46.85
N ARG A 8 18.17 -3.64 46.28
CA ARG A 8 18.03 -4.97 45.65
C ARG A 8 18.91 -5.14 44.41
N ILE A 9 19.07 -4.10 43.60
CA ILE A 9 19.94 -4.09 42.43
C ILE A 9 21.40 -4.21 42.83
N LYS A 10 21.86 -3.56 43.89
CA LYS A 10 23.24 -3.62 44.34
C LYS A 10 23.67 -5.02 44.79
N THR A 11 22.72 -5.86 45.20
CA THR A 11 23.02 -7.18 45.80
C THR A 11 22.71 -8.35 44.88
N LYS A 12 21.80 -8.18 43.87
CA LYS A 12 21.32 -9.29 43.03
C LYS A 12 21.22 -8.86 41.57
N ILE A 13 22.35 -8.67 40.90
CA ILE A 13 22.45 -8.42 39.47
C ILE A 13 23.19 -9.56 38.82
N ARG A 14 22.73 -10.01 37.66
CA ARG A 14 23.39 -11.09 36.91
C ARG A 14 23.37 -10.81 35.40
N ARG A 15 24.19 -11.55 34.66
CA ARG A 15 24.18 -11.52 33.21
C ARG A 15 22.80 -11.95 32.70
N GLY A 16 22.24 -11.19 31.74
CA GLY A 16 21.02 -11.54 31.08
C GLY A 16 21.21 -12.61 30.01
N LYS A 17 20.08 -13.12 29.51
CA LYS A 17 20.04 -13.96 28.31
C LYS A 17 20.29 -13.07 27.06
N ILE A 18 20.77 -13.69 25.99
CA ILE A 18 21.02 -12.99 24.72
C ILE A 18 19.72 -12.60 23.98
N TYR A 19 18.60 -13.20 24.35
CA TYR A 19 17.27 -13.01 23.75
C TYR A 19 16.18 -13.08 24.84
N PRO A 20 15.04 -12.37 24.70
CA PRO A 20 14.70 -11.43 23.62
C PRO A 20 15.44 -10.09 23.72
N LEU A 21 15.51 -9.36 22.59
CA LEU A 21 16.01 -7.98 22.55
C LEU A 21 15.02 -7.02 23.22
N GLY A 22 15.55 -5.92 23.74
CA GLY A 22 14.78 -4.93 24.49
C GLY A 22 14.52 -5.34 25.93
N PHE A 23 13.44 -4.76 26.49
CA PHE A 23 12.98 -5.09 27.83
C PHE A 23 12.06 -6.32 27.82
N SER A 24 12.29 -7.22 28.75
CA SER A 24 11.36 -8.34 29.03
C SER A 24 11.27 -8.62 30.53
N ARG A 25 10.10 -9.09 30.98
CA ARG A 25 9.85 -9.50 32.35
C ARG A 25 9.66 -11.00 32.39
N GLN A 26 10.42 -11.69 33.21
CA GLN A 26 10.34 -13.15 33.42
C GLN A 26 10.34 -13.43 34.92
N ASP A 27 9.23 -13.90 35.47
CA ASP A 27 9.06 -14.25 36.86
C ASP A 27 9.61 -13.18 37.84
N GLU A 28 10.70 -13.52 38.53
CA GLU A 28 11.37 -12.65 39.49
C GLU A 28 12.40 -11.69 38.88
N TRP A 29 12.56 -11.68 37.56
CA TRP A 29 13.62 -10.95 36.89
C TRP A 29 13.10 -10.03 35.78
N MET A 30 13.73 -8.86 35.68
CA MET A 30 13.62 -7.93 34.56
C MET A 30 14.90 -7.99 33.74
N GLN A 31 14.79 -8.25 32.46
CA GLN A 31 15.91 -8.34 31.53
C GLN A 31 15.94 -7.12 30.59
N PHE A 32 17.16 -6.62 30.36
CA PHE A 32 17.43 -5.53 29.43
C PHE A 32 18.54 -6.00 28.49
N THR A 33 18.23 -6.12 27.19
CA THR A 33 19.15 -6.64 26.18
C THR A 33 19.15 -5.69 24.98
N ALA A 34 20.32 -5.17 24.63
CA ALA A 34 20.47 -4.24 23.50
C ALA A 34 21.75 -4.53 22.71
N ILE A 35 21.78 -4.09 21.46
CA ILE A 35 22.93 -4.18 20.55
C ILE A 35 23.45 -2.77 20.27
N PHE A 36 24.73 -2.52 20.55
CA PHE A 36 25.40 -1.25 20.28
C PHE A 36 26.75 -1.53 19.59
N PRO A 37 26.81 -1.51 18.26
CA PRO A 37 28.00 -1.85 17.51
C PRO A 37 29.17 -0.90 17.81
N GLY A 38 30.35 -1.49 18.05
CA GLY A 38 31.61 -0.75 18.22
C GLY A 38 31.69 0.17 19.43
N GLN A 39 30.77 0.06 20.42
CA GLN A 39 30.75 0.95 21.57
C GLN A 39 31.67 0.46 22.69
N GLN A 40 32.42 1.39 23.29
CA GLN A 40 33.36 1.10 24.36
C GLN A 40 32.74 1.19 25.76
N GLU A 41 31.79 2.07 25.98
CA GLU A 41 31.11 2.24 27.28
C GLU A 41 29.59 2.32 27.09
N VAL A 42 28.86 1.38 27.73
CA VAL A 42 27.40 1.33 27.75
C VAL A 42 26.92 1.23 29.18
N LYS A 43 25.96 2.07 29.55
CA LYS A 43 25.34 2.05 30.87
C LYS A 43 23.82 1.97 30.73
N LEU A 44 23.18 1.12 31.52
CA LEU A 44 21.73 1.10 31.70
C LEU A 44 21.36 2.10 32.80
N GLN A 45 20.45 3.01 32.53
CA GLN A 45 19.93 3.99 33.49
C GLN A 45 18.46 3.73 33.75
N LEU A 46 18.08 3.57 35.02
CA LEU A 46 16.69 3.42 35.44
C LEU A 46 16.15 4.72 35.99
N TRP A 47 14.87 5.00 35.69
CA TRP A 47 14.23 6.27 35.99
C TRP A 47 12.93 6.10 36.77
N GLU A 48 12.64 6.96 37.70
CA GLU A 48 11.36 7.07 38.39
C GLU A 48 10.99 8.57 38.50
N LYS A 49 9.78 8.94 38.05
CA LYS A 49 9.27 10.34 38.08
C LYS A 49 10.21 11.38 37.49
N GLY A 50 11.00 10.97 36.44
CA GLY A 50 11.92 11.87 35.74
C GLY A 50 13.31 12.00 36.38
N GLU A 51 13.57 11.33 37.48
CA GLU A 51 14.87 11.30 38.12
C GLU A 51 15.56 9.95 37.86
N LYS A 52 16.86 10.00 37.60
CA LYS A 52 17.67 8.80 37.47
C LYS A 52 17.90 8.19 38.85
N ILE A 53 17.31 7.00 39.08
CA ILE A 53 17.39 6.29 40.37
C ILE A 53 18.61 5.40 40.48
N THR A 54 19.10 4.84 39.38
CA THR A 54 20.30 4.00 39.37
C THR A 54 20.94 3.92 38.00
N GLU A 55 22.20 3.53 37.97
CA GLU A 55 23.00 3.34 36.78
C GLU A 55 23.82 2.04 36.89
N ILE A 56 23.84 1.23 35.84
CA ILE A 56 24.53 -0.06 35.78
C ILE A 56 25.46 -0.05 34.57
N LYS A 57 26.77 -0.18 34.79
CA LYS A 57 27.76 -0.38 33.70
C LYS A 57 27.60 -1.77 33.13
N LEU A 58 27.47 -1.86 31.80
CA LEU A 58 27.21 -3.11 31.09
C LEU A 58 28.44 -3.72 30.44
N ASN A 59 29.59 -3.07 30.52
CA ASN A 59 30.84 -3.59 29.98
C ASN A 59 31.37 -4.79 30.77
N GLY A 60 32.20 -5.62 30.17
CA GLY A 60 32.77 -6.80 30.79
C GLY A 60 31.78 -7.94 30.94
N ALA A 61 31.37 -8.27 32.19
CA ALA A 61 30.53 -9.44 32.49
C ALA A 61 29.15 -9.45 31.81
N TYR A 62 28.63 -8.29 31.41
CA TYR A 62 27.31 -8.12 30.77
C TYR A 62 27.36 -7.93 29.27
N GLN A 63 28.56 -8.06 28.68
CA GLN A 63 28.79 -7.85 27.24
C GLN A 63 29.20 -9.13 26.53
N ILE A 64 28.70 -9.34 25.31
CA ILE A 64 29.10 -10.39 24.37
C ILE A 64 29.22 -9.74 22.99
N GLY A 65 30.44 -9.41 22.54
CA GLY A 65 30.63 -8.61 21.34
C GLY A 65 29.89 -7.27 21.44
N ASP A 66 28.98 -7.00 20.50
CA ASP A 66 28.15 -5.79 20.49
C ASP A 66 26.84 -5.91 21.29
N LEU A 67 26.57 -7.08 21.86
CA LEU A 67 25.37 -7.32 22.66
C LEU A 67 25.64 -7.09 24.14
N TYR A 68 24.75 -6.33 24.77
CA TYR A 68 24.76 -5.98 26.19
C TYR A 68 23.49 -6.52 26.84
N SER A 69 23.63 -7.37 27.89
CA SER A 69 22.46 -7.97 28.54
C SER A 69 22.65 -8.11 30.06
N VAL A 70 21.66 -7.62 30.80
CA VAL A 70 21.63 -7.66 32.24
C VAL A 70 20.24 -8.07 32.75
N GLN A 71 20.21 -8.84 33.82
CA GLN A 71 19.00 -9.14 34.59
C GLN A 71 19.10 -8.52 35.97
N ILE A 72 18.01 -7.85 36.39
CA ILE A 72 17.85 -7.28 37.72
C ILE A 72 16.58 -7.82 38.38
N PRO A 73 16.45 -7.82 39.72
CA PRO A 73 15.25 -8.30 40.38
C PRO A 73 13.99 -7.56 39.93
N ALA A 74 12.92 -8.30 39.69
CA ALA A 74 11.64 -7.71 39.27
C ALA A 74 11.03 -6.82 40.36
N THR A 75 10.33 -5.78 39.92
CA THR A 75 9.51 -4.91 40.78
C THR A 75 8.08 -4.93 40.25
N LYS A 76 7.11 -4.72 41.14
CA LYS A 76 5.69 -4.57 40.75
C LYS A 76 5.41 -3.23 40.05
N LYS A 77 6.29 -2.25 40.20
CA LYS A 77 6.17 -0.95 39.57
C LYS A 77 6.57 -0.99 38.09
N LYS A 78 5.95 -0.15 37.29
CA LYS A 78 6.36 0.10 35.91
C LYS A 78 7.76 0.72 35.88
N VAL A 79 8.64 0.20 35.02
CA VAL A 79 10.04 0.60 34.91
C VAL A 79 10.22 1.49 33.68
N TYR A 80 10.93 2.60 33.89
CA TYR A 80 11.38 3.48 32.80
C TYR A 80 12.90 3.43 32.74
N TYR A 81 13.45 3.34 31.53
CA TYR A 81 14.90 3.19 31.36
C TYR A 81 15.40 3.85 30.09
N THR A 82 16.70 4.09 30.05
CA THR A 82 17.46 4.53 28.89
C THR A 82 18.83 3.87 28.94
N TYR A 83 19.57 3.97 27.84
CA TYR A 83 20.98 3.68 27.80
C TYR A 83 21.80 4.98 27.70
N GLU A 84 22.97 5.00 28.28
CA GLU A 84 24.03 5.97 28.02
C GLU A 84 25.10 5.25 27.21
N VAL A 85 25.35 5.70 25.98
CA VAL A 85 26.28 5.09 25.03
C VAL A 85 27.26 6.16 24.56
N GLY A 86 28.57 5.99 24.87
CA GLY A 86 29.58 6.98 24.55
C GLY A 86 29.28 8.38 25.11
N GLY A 87 28.70 8.46 26.31
CA GLY A 87 28.32 9.71 26.99
C GLY A 87 27.03 10.36 26.47
N LYS A 88 26.34 9.75 25.50
CA LYS A 88 25.03 10.21 24.99
C LYS A 88 23.91 9.35 25.54
N GLN A 89 22.86 9.99 26.02
CA GLN A 89 21.65 9.31 26.45
C GLN A 89 20.78 8.98 25.26
N ILE A 90 20.36 7.69 25.14
CA ILE A 90 19.51 7.20 24.06
C ILE A 90 18.42 6.31 24.64
N ALA A 91 17.23 6.33 24.01
CA ALA A 91 16.20 5.33 24.27
C ALA A 91 16.65 3.98 23.68
N ASP A 92 16.13 2.88 24.24
CA ASP A 92 16.43 1.53 23.73
C ASP A 92 16.02 1.41 22.25
N PRO A 93 16.92 1.03 21.32
CA PRO A 93 16.58 0.77 19.93
C PRO A 93 15.47 -0.27 19.73
N CYS A 94 15.35 -1.22 20.68
CA CYS A 94 14.34 -2.27 20.71
C CYS A 94 13.14 -1.93 21.60
N ALA A 95 12.97 -0.65 21.98
CA ALA A 95 11.87 -0.23 22.83
C ALA A 95 10.51 -0.51 22.16
N LYS A 96 9.67 -1.28 22.84
CA LYS A 96 8.30 -1.59 22.42
C LYS A 96 7.31 -0.48 22.76
N LYS A 97 7.64 0.34 23.74
CA LYS A 97 6.91 1.54 24.15
C LYS A 97 7.87 2.63 24.58
N LEU A 98 7.60 3.84 24.10
CA LEU A 98 8.35 5.02 24.46
C LEU A 98 7.49 6.00 25.26
N PHE A 99 8.11 6.64 26.21
CA PHE A 99 7.47 7.65 27.06
C PHE A 99 8.32 8.93 27.06
N THR A 100 7.73 10.05 26.67
CA THR A 100 8.42 11.34 26.74
C THR A 100 8.12 11.98 28.09
N TRP A 101 9.12 11.97 28.97
CA TRP A 101 9.06 12.75 30.19
C TRP A 101 9.51 14.19 29.90
N ARG A 102 8.77 15.16 30.42
CA ARG A 102 9.09 16.59 30.25
C ARG A 102 8.98 17.29 31.60
N ASP A 103 10.00 18.08 31.91
CA ASP A 103 10.01 19.10 32.92
C ASP A 103 10.30 20.44 32.24
N THR A 104 10.25 21.54 33.00
CA THR A 104 10.52 22.90 32.51
C THR A 104 11.85 23.05 31.81
N GLU A 105 12.85 22.26 32.20
CA GLU A 105 14.23 22.33 31.67
C GLU A 105 14.69 21.12 30.89
N LYS A 106 14.03 19.95 31.01
CA LYS A 106 14.51 18.69 30.43
C LYS A 106 13.40 17.93 29.70
N LYS A 107 13.73 17.41 28.53
CA LYS A 107 12.93 16.43 27.78
C LYS A 107 13.75 15.15 27.66
N VAL A 108 13.26 14.04 28.22
CA VAL A 108 13.90 12.73 28.14
C VAL A 108 12.94 11.73 27.49
N LEU A 109 13.44 11.00 26.51
CA LEU A 109 12.74 9.88 25.89
C LEU A 109 13.13 8.60 26.62
N LEU A 110 12.17 8.01 27.32
CA LEU A 110 12.34 6.82 28.14
C LEU A 110 11.68 5.60 27.46
N SER A 111 12.34 4.45 27.58
CA SER A 111 11.76 3.17 27.18
C SER A 111 11.02 2.54 28.35
N THR A 112 9.95 1.77 28.08
CA THR A 112 9.15 1.11 29.13
C THR A 112 8.44 -0.12 28.54
N GLU A 113 7.84 -0.93 29.42
CA GLU A 113 7.04 -2.09 29.05
C GLU A 113 5.70 -1.70 28.42
N ILE A 114 5.21 -2.57 27.52
CA ILE A 114 3.87 -2.43 26.93
C ILE A 114 2.81 -3.00 27.88
N ASP A 115 1.60 -2.51 27.74
CA ASP A 115 0.44 -3.01 28.47
C ASP A 115 -0.12 -4.25 27.73
N GLU A 116 -0.68 -5.22 28.45
CA GLU A 116 -1.39 -6.36 27.87
C GLU A 116 -2.58 -5.88 27.04
N PHE A 117 -2.93 -6.64 26.00
CA PHE A 117 -4.04 -6.33 25.12
C PHE A 117 -4.89 -7.58 24.90
N ASP A 118 -6.20 -7.45 25.05
CA ASP A 118 -7.13 -8.53 24.79
C ASP A 118 -7.58 -8.53 23.33
N TRP A 119 -7.08 -9.50 22.58
CA TRP A 119 -7.47 -9.73 21.19
C TRP A 119 -8.86 -10.37 21.05
N GLU A 120 -9.44 -10.91 22.15
CA GLU A 120 -10.70 -11.68 22.14
C GLU A 120 -10.66 -12.84 21.11
N GLN A 121 -11.65 -12.86 20.19
CA GLN A 121 -11.75 -13.85 19.10
C GLN A 121 -11.36 -13.23 17.75
N GLU A 122 -10.42 -12.29 17.74
CA GLU A 122 -9.95 -11.69 16.51
C GLU A 122 -9.40 -12.77 15.56
N LYS A 123 -9.71 -12.61 14.25
CA LYS A 123 -9.21 -13.45 13.17
C LYS A 123 -8.74 -12.59 12.02
N ARG A 124 -7.56 -12.90 11.51
CA ARG A 124 -7.02 -12.26 10.33
C ARG A 124 -7.84 -12.63 9.10
N PRO A 125 -8.00 -11.72 8.11
CA PRO A 125 -8.77 -11.98 6.88
C PRO A 125 -8.16 -13.04 5.96
N GLU A 126 -6.83 -13.20 5.93
CA GLU A 126 -6.06 -14.18 5.11
C GLU A 126 -6.41 -14.13 3.62
N LEU A 127 -6.48 -12.92 3.05
CA LEU A 127 -6.82 -12.71 1.65
C LEU A 127 -5.74 -13.27 0.71
N LEU A 128 -6.14 -13.82 -0.43
CA LEU A 128 -5.21 -14.19 -1.49
C LEU A 128 -4.79 -12.96 -2.29
N PHE A 129 -3.55 -12.91 -2.82
CA PHE A 129 -3.07 -11.78 -3.61
C PHE A 129 -4.01 -11.41 -4.78
N LYS A 130 -4.59 -12.41 -5.44
CA LYS A 130 -5.55 -12.19 -6.54
C LYS A 130 -6.84 -11.47 -6.13
N GLU A 131 -7.19 -11.48 -4.84
CA GLU A 131 -8.40 -10.86 -4.27
C GLU A 131 -8.14 -9.45 -3.73
N MET A 132 -6.85 -9.08 -3.55
CA MET A 132 -6.46 -7.84 -2.90
C MET A 132 -6.69 -6.62 -3.80
N ILE A 133 -7.19 -5.58 -3.17
CA ILE A 133 -7.18 -4.20 -3.66
C ILE A 133 -6.47 -3.38 -2.60
N ILE A 134 -5.21 -3.06 -2.86
CA ILE A 134 -4.35 -2.37 -1.88
C ILE A 134 -4.61 -0.87 -1.94
N TYR A 135 -4.71 -0.24 -0.76
CA TYR A 135 -4.82 1.21 -0.60
C TYR A 135 -3.66 1.72 0.25
N ARG A 136 -2.70 2.40 -0.39
CA ARG A 136 -1.53 2.95 0.28
C ARG A 136 -1.85 4.30 0.88
N LEU A 137 -1.57 4.49 2.16
CA LEU A 137 -1.88 5.72 2.87
C LEU A 137 -0.85 6.07 3.96
N HIS A 138 -0.78 7.38 4.28
CA HIS A 138 -0.07 7.90 5.44
C HIS A 138 -1.08 8.19 6.55
N ILE A 139 -0.92 7.60 7.74
CA ILE A 139 -1.89 7.69 8.86
C ILE A 139 -2.33 9.14 9.11
N ARG A 140 -1.35 10.03 9.30
CA ARG A 140 -1.66 11.42 9.62
C ARG A 140 -2.25 12.16 8.42
N GLY A 141 -1.65 12.03 7.25
CA GLY A 141 -2.08 12.73 6.04
C GLY A 141 -3.47 12.34 5.58
N PHE A 142 -3.86 11.10 5.76
CA PHE A 142 -5.14 10.60 5.30
C PHE A 142 -6.35 11.29 5.96
N THR A 143 -6.26 11.55 7.27
CA THR A 143 -7.41 12.10 8.02
C THR A 143 -7.20 13.49 8.59
N LYS A 144 -6.02 14.11 8.42
CA LYS A 144 -5.69 15.38 9.07
C LYS A 144 -6.45 16.57 8.51
N HIS A 145 -6.82 16.56 7.25
CA HIS A 145 -7.56 17.63 6.59
C HIS A 145 -8.90 17.93 7.31
N SER A 146 -9.31 19.19 7.35
CA SER A 146 -10.54 19.61 8.07
C SER A 146 -11.81 18.93 7.55
N ALA A 147 -11.91 18.73 6.23
CA ALA A 147 -13.04 18.09 5.56
C ALA A 147 -13.01 16.54 5.62
N SER A 148 -12.09 15.94 6.37
CA SER A 148 -12.08 14.48 6.55
C SER A 148 -13.29 13.94 7.30
N ASN A 149 -14.01 14.78 8.02
CA ASN A 149 -15.21 14.44 8.81
C ASN A 149 -14.97 13.31 9.83
N VAL A 150 -13.77 13.28 10.43
CA VAL A 150 -13.45 12.37 11.55
C VAL A 150 -13.17 13.17 12.81
N LYS A 151 -13.44 12.57 13.97
CA LYS A 151 -13.19 13.18 15.29
C LYS A 151 -11.70 13.18 15.61
N HIS A 152 -11.02 12.07 15.41
CA HIS A 152 -9.62 11.87 15.80
C HIS A 152 -8.66 12.05 14.59
N LYS A 153 -8.59 13.27 14.08
CA LYS A 153 -7.84 13.61 12.85
C LYS A 153 -6.34 13.31 12.96
N GLY A 154 -5.83 12.59 11.97
CA GLY A 154 -4.40 12.27 11.84
C GLY A 154 -3.91 11.21 12.81
N THR A 155 -4.79 10.31 13.25
CA THR A 155 -4.49 9.25 14.22
C THR A 155 -4.98 7.87 13.77
N PHE A 156 -4.55 6.82 14.47
CA PHE A 156 -5.03 5.46 14.28
C PHE A 156 -6.54 5.34 14.48
N ALA A 157 -7.06 5.97 15.54
CA ALA A 157 -8.50 6.06 15.77
C ALA A 157 -9.24 6.78 14.64
N GLY A 158 -8.66 7.83 14.06
CA GLY A 158 -9.23 8.54 12.92
C GLY A 158 -9.24 7.69 11.65
N LEU A 159 -8.29 6.76 11.48
CA LEU A 159 -8.33 5.79 10.39
C LEU A 159 -9.47 4.80 10.58
N CYS A 160 -9.74 4.32 11.80
CA CYS A 160 -10.89 3.48 12.09
C CYS A 160 -12.23 4.14 11.69
N GLU A 161 -12.36 5.44 11.90
CA GLU A 161 -13.55 6.19 11.48
C GLU A 161 -13.75 6.22 9.95
N LYS A 162 -12.71 5.88 9.17
CA LYS A 162 -12.73 5.78 7.71
C LYS A 162 -12.99 4.36 7.17
N ILE A 163 -13.17 3.36 8.01
CA ILE A 163 -13.49 1.99 7.58
C ILE A 163 -14.74 1.94 6.67
N PRO A 164 -15.87 2.63 6.98
CA PRO A 164 -17.00 2.65 6.07
C PRO A 164 -16.67 3.17 4.67
N TYR A 165 -15.83 4.20 4.57
CA TYR A 165 -15.36 4.74 3.30
C TYR A 165 -14.50 3.74 2.53
N LEU A 166 -13.56 3.07 3.20
CA LEU A 166 -12.71 2.05 2.57
C LEU A 166 -13.55 0.89 2.01
N LYS A 167 -14.56 0.46 2.76
CA LYS A 167 -15.51 -0.57 2.33
C LYS A 167 -16.38 -0.10 1.16
N GLU A 168 -16.88 1.13 1.21
CA GLU A 168 -17.63 1.75 0.10
C GLU A 168 -16.82 1.78 -1.18
N LEU A 169 -15.54 2.16 -1.12
CA LEU A 169 -14.63 2.17 -2.25
C LEU A 169 -14.29 0.74 -2.74
N GLY A 170 -14.44 -0.27 -1.89
CA GLY A 170 -14.14 -1.66 -2.19
C GLY A 170 -12.72 -2.09 -1.83
N ILE A 171 -12.03 -1.33 -0.98
CA ILE A 171 -10.71 -1.67 -0.44
C ILE A 171 -10.83 -2.81 0.56
N ASN A 172 -9.92 -3.76 0.49
CA ASN A 172 -9.80 -4.87 1.44
C ASN A 172 -8.39 -5.05 2.02
N THR A 173 -7.44 -4.21 1.60
CA THR A 173 -6.07 -4.22 2.14
C THR A 173 -5.55 -2.79 2.20
N ILE A 174 -4.99 -2.38 3.34
CA ILE A 174 -4.29 -1.10 3.47
C ILE A 174 -2.79 -1.33 3.60
N LEU A 175 -1.99 -0.48 2.94
CA LEU A 175 -0.54 -0.42 3.11
C LEU A 175 -0.20 0.90 3.81
N LEU A 176 0.18 0.79 5.07
CA LEU A 176 0.56 1.93 5.90
C LEU A 176 1.99 2.36 5.59
N MET A 177 2.18 3.63 5.23
CA MET A 177 3.49 4.27 5.26
C MET A 177 4.07 4.21 6.68
N PRO A 178 5.39 4.45 6.89
CA PRO A 178 6.01 4.25 8.19
C PRO A 178 5.20 4.82 9.35
N CYS A 179 4.82 3.96 10.27
CA CYS A 179 4.03 4.31 11.45
C CYS A 179 4.61 3.74 12.76
N TYR A 180 5.85 3.21 12.71
CA TYR A 180 6.70 3.04 13.88
C TYR A 180 7.20 4.39 14.41
N GLU A 181 7.81 4.43 15.59
CA GLU A 181 8.29 5.68 16.16
C GLU A 181 9.58 6.15 15.46
N PHE A 182 9.65 7.44 15.16
CA PHE A 182 10.80 8.12 14.55
C PHE A 182 10.88 9.56 15.00
N GLU A 183 12.06 10.19 14.87
CA GLU A 183 12.24 11.61 15.17
C GLU A 183 11.37 12.50 14.28
N ASP A 184 10.65 13.44 14.89
CA ASP A 184 9.76 14.37 14.17
C ASP A 184 10.51 15.36 13.28
N TYR A 185 11.77 15.59 13.58
CA TYR A 185 12.64 16.53 12.87
C TYR A 185 14.05 15.94 12.79
N TYR A 186 14.73 16.16 11.69
CA TYR A 186 16.14 15.85 11.56
C TYR A 186 16.88 16.98 10.86
N MET A 187 18.19 17.03 11.10
CA MET A 187 19.05 18.06 10.52
C MET A 187 19.71 17.50 9.25
N ILE A 188 19.59 18.25 8.17
CA ILE A 188 20.36 17.99 6.96
C ILE A 188 21.71 18.70 7.09
N PRO A 189 22.85 17.96 6.98
CA PRO A 189 24.18 18.54 7.16
C PRO A 189 24.46 19.66 6.15
N ALA A 190 25.21 20.70 6.58
CA ALA A 190 25.59 21.83 5.74
C ALA A 190 26.44 21.44 4.50
N ALA A 191 27.08 20.29 4.55
CA ALA A 191 27.91 19.75 3.45
C ALA A 191 27.11 19.00 2.39
N ASP A 192 25.79 18.85 2.53
CA ASP A 192 24.97 18.22 1.50
C ASP A 192 24.83 19.17 0.29
N PRO A 193 25.32 18.78 -0.90
CA PRO A 193 25.24 19.62 -2.11
C PRO A 193 23.83 20.08 -2.46
N ARG A 194 22.81 19.35 -2.02
CA ARG A 194 21.40 19.69 -2.22
C ARG A 194 20.99 20.97 -1.47
N PHE A 195 21.74 21.36 -0.45
CA PHE A 195 21.46 22.49 0.44
C PHE A 195 22.55 23.55 0.42
N SER A 196 23.22 23.75 -0.70
CA SER A 196 24.41 24.59 -0.88
C SER A 196 24.29 26.04 -0.38
N LYS A 197 23.08 26.53 -0.13
CA LYS A 197 22.82 27.91 0.34
C LYS A 197 22.48 28.02 1.84
N LYS A 198 22.26 26.91 2.57
CA LYS A 198 21.81 26.96 3.97
C LYS A 198 22.73 26.13 4.87
N LYS A 199 23.27 26.75 5.92
CA LYS A 199 24.02 26.07 6.98
C LYS A 199 23.06 25.24 7.82
N GLY A 200 22.99 23.90 7.60
CA GLY A 200 22.18 22.95 8.36
C GLY A 200 20.69 23.33 8.43
N THR A 201 19.83 22.64 7.68
CA THR A 201 18.39 22.90 7.71
C THR A 201 17.70 21.82 8.53
N ILE A 202 16.91 22.21 9.53
CA ILE A 202 16.04 21.29 10.26
C ILE A 202 14.76 21.13 9.43
N VAL A 203 14.48 19.90 9.01
CA VAL A 203 13.28 19.56 8.25
C VAL A 203 12.34 18.67 9.06
N LYS A 204 11.06 18.78 8.79
CA LYS A 204 10.03 17.90 9.35
C LYS A 204 10.19 16.50 8.76
N ASN A 205 10.26 15.48 9.60
CA ASN A 205 10.21 14.08 9.17
C ASN A 205 8.75 13.61 9.10
N TYR A 206 8.06 14.02 8.02
CA TYR A 206 6.63 13.73 7.91
C TYR A 206 6.36 12.29 7.49
N TRP A 207 7.15 11.73 6.56
CA TRP A 207 6.97 10.35 6.10
C TRP A 207 7.66 9.29 6.96
N GLY A 208 8.64 9.67 7.81
CA GLY A 208 9.33 8.72 8.68
C GLY A 208 10.50 7.98 8.04
N TYR A 209 11.08 8.47 6.94
CA TYR A 209 12.23 7.85 6.27
C TYR A 209 13.60 8.36 6.72
N GLY A 210 13.65 9.32 7.62
CA GLY A 210 14.90 9.92 8.09
C GLY A 210 15.01 9.98 9.61
N GLY A 211 16.17 10.37 10.12
CA GLY A 211 16.44 10.50 11.55
C GLY A 211 16.59 9.18 12.30
N ALA A 212 16.56 9.24 13.62
CA ALA A 212 16.54 8.04 14.45
C ALA A 212 15.16 7.41 14.48
N CYS A 213 15.11 6.08 14.40
CA CYS A 213 13.89 5.28 14.39
C CYS A 213 13.91 4.24 15.51
N TRP A 214 12.73 3.99 16.10
CA TRP A 214 12.45 2.92 17.06
C TRP A 214 11.42 1.97 16.46
N TYR A 215 11.94 1.00 15.74
CA TYR A 215 11.14 0.15 14.86
C TYR A 215 10.14 -0.78 15.56
N PHE A 216 10.24 -0.98 16.90
CA PHE A 216 9.32 -1.84 17.65
C PHE A 216 8.17 -1.07 18.31
N ALA A 217 8.18 0.25 18.28
CA ALA A 217 7.14 1.07 18.91
C ALA A 217 6.28 1.81 17.87
N PRO A 218 4.96 1.87 18.00
CA PRO A 218 4.12 2.67 17.12
C PRO A 218 4.33 4.17 17.37
N LYS A 219 4.15 4.97 16.31
CA LYS A 219 4.36 6.43 16.34
C LYS A 219 3.40 7.12 17.31
N GLN A 220 3.93 7.74 18.37
CA GLN A 220 3.13 8.40 19.41
C GLN A 220 2.24 9.52 18.89
N CYS A 221 2.72 10.32 17.94
CA CYS A 221 1.94 11.45 17.42
C CYS A 221 0.82 11.00 16.45
N PHE A 222 0.75 9.72 16.07
CA PHE A 222 -0.36 9.14 15.31
C PHE A 222 -1.42 8.51 16.22
N SER A 223 -1.32 8.67 17.52
CA SER A 223 -2.33 8.23 18.48
C SER A 223 -3.10 9.41 19.07
N ALA A 224 -4.41 9.25 19.20
CA ALA A 224 -5.27 10.19 19.92
C ALA A 224 -4.99 10.09 21.43
N ASN A 225 -4.72 8.88 21.92
CA ASN A 225 -4.28 8.62 23.27
C ASN A 225 -2.75 8.48 23.34
N LYS A 226 -2.05 9.59 23.48
CA LYS A 226 -0.58 9.64 23.55
C LYS A 226 0.05 8.83 24.68
N LYS A 227 -0.72 8.35 25.65
CA LYS A 227 -0.24 7.52 26.76
C LYS A 227 -0.18 6.04 26.41
N SER A 228 -0.97 5.61 25.42
CA SER A 228 -1.06 4.20 25.01
C SER A 228 -1.22 4.09 23.49
N PRO A 229 -0.23 4.55 22.70
CA PRO A 229 -0.28 4.43 21.23
C PRO A 229 -0.32 2.98 20.78
N GLU A 230 0.34 2.07 21.51
CA GLU A 230 0.34 0.64 21.26
C GLU A 230 -1.05 0.02 21.38
N THR A 231 -1.83 0.41 22.38
CA THR A 231 -3.20 -0.07 22.57
C THR A 231 -4.12 0.45 21.47
N GLU A 232 -3.98 1.72 21.08
CA GLU A 232 -4.79 2.31 20.01
C GLU A 232 -4.46 1.67 18.67
N PHE A 233 -3.18 1.38 18.40
CA PHE A 233 -2.76 0.69 17.18
C PHE A 233 -3.36 -0.74 17.10
N ARG A 234 -3.24 -1.55 18.18
CA ARG A 234 -3.85 -2.89 18.25
C ARG A 234 -5.38 -2.84 18.08
N SER A 235 -6.02 -1.85 18.69
CA SER A 235 -7.47 -1.64 18.51
C SER A 235 -7.83 -1.32 17.06
N MET A 236 -6.98 -0.57 16.34
CA MET A 236 -7.15 -0.30 14.92
C MET A 236 -7.03 -1.60 14.10
N ILE A 237 -6.01 -2.42 14.33
CA ILE A 237 -5.84 -3.71 13.64
C ILE A 237 -7.07 -4.60 13.87
N LYS A 238 -7.48 -4.80 15.12
CA LYS A 238 -8.65 -5.58 15.48
C LYS A 238 -9.92 -5.12 14.75
N GLU A 239 -10.13 -3.80 14.66
CA GLU A 239 -11.31 -3.25 13.95
C GLU A 239 -11.19 -3.39 12.43
N MET A 240 -9.97 -3.30 11.85
CA MET A 240 -9.74 -3.56 10.42
C MET A 240 -10.06 -5.04 10.08
N HIS A 241 -9.54 -6.01 10.85
CA HIS A 241 -9.77 -7.44 10.64
C HIS A 241 -11.25 -7.80 10.76
N LYS A 242 -11.95 -7.25 11.77
CA LYS A 242 -13.40 -7.40 11.92
C LYS A 242 -14.19 -6.94 10.69
N ASN A 243 -13.64 -5.99 9.94
CA ASN A 243 -14.23 -5.48 8.70
C ASN A 243 -13.66 -6.14 7.43
N ASN A 244 -12.91 -7.23 7.57
CA ASN A 244 -12.26 -7.97 6.49
C ASN A 244 -11.29 -7.10 5.67
N ILE A 245 -10.49 -6.30 6.37
CA ILE A 245 -9.44 -5.44 5.79
C ILE A 245 -8.10 -5.88 6.39
N GLU A 246 -7.19 -6.35 5.54
CA GLU A 246 -5.80 -6.62 5.92
C GLU A 246 -4.99 -5.35 6.10
N VAL A 247 -4.01 -5.39 6.99
CA VAL A 247 -3.10 -4.28 7.26
C VAL A 247 -1.66 -4.69 6.97
N LEU A 248 -1.08 -4.09 5.96
CA LEU A 248 0.34 -4.18 5.63
C LEU A 248 1.05 -2.94 6.16
N MET A 249 2.31 -3.09 6.56
CA MET A 249 3.10 -2.00 7.12
C MET A 249 4.43 -1.85 6.39
N GLU A 250 4.76 -0.62 6.02
CA GLU A 250 6.03 -0.30 5.39
C GLU A 250 7.13 -0.05 6.42
N PHE A 251 8.31 -0.60 6.13
CA PHE A 251 9.54 -0.36 6.87
C PHE A 251 10.65 0.17 5.97
N SER A 252 11.30 1.23 6.41
CA SER A 252 12.51 1.78 5.81
C SER A 252 13.64 1.67 6.82
N PHE A 253 14.50 0.67 6.63
CA PHE A 253 15.64 0.43 7.52
C PHE A 253 16.88 1.16 7.01
N ASN A 254 17.70 1.63 7.94
CA ASN A 254 19.03 2.15 7.60
C ASN A 254 19.92 1.01 7.08
N SER A 255 20.79 1.29 6.11
CA SER A 255 21.62 0.31 5.40
C SER A 255 22.52 -0.56 6.27
N ASN A 256 22.82 -0.15 7.50
CA ASN A 256 23.73 -0.83 8.41
C ASN A 256 23.04 -1.61 9.54
N ILE A 257 21.72 -1.78 9.47
CA ILE A 257 20.99 -2.54 10.51
C ILE A 257 21.26 -4.04 10.33
N ASN A 258 21.48 -4.71 11.45
CA ASN A 258 21.66 -6.16 11.49
C ASN A 258 20.42 -6.89 10.93
N PRO A 259 20.55 -7.81 9.95
CA PRO A 259 19.40 -8.55 9.39
C PRO A 259 18.56 -9.29 10.42
N TYR A 260 19.17 -9.85 11.48
CA TYR A 260 18.43 -10.51 12.55
C TYR A 260 17.55 -9.54 13.36
N PHE A 261 17.99 -8.30 13.54
CA PHE A 261 17.16 -7.26 14.15
C PHE A 261 15.91 -6.98 13.30
N ILE A 262 16.04 -7.00 11.98
CA ILE A 262 14.92 -6.81 11.06
C ILE A 262 13.92 -7.97 11.16
N ILE A 263 14.43 -9.20 11.17
CA ILE A 263 13.60 -10.42 11.34
C ILE A 263 12.85 -10.38 12.66
N ASP A 264 13.54 -10.08 13.77
CA ASP A 264 12.91 -9.96 15.09
C ASP A 264 11.87 -8.84 15.14
N CYS A 265 12.12 -7.73 14.44
CA CYS A 265 11.15 -6.64 14.32
C CYS A 265 9.88 -7.13 13.61
N PHE A 266 10.00 -7.81 12.47
CA PHE A 266 8.84 -8.31 11.73
C PHE A 266 8.08 -9.40 12.49
N ARG A 267 8.78 -10.34 13.13
CA ARG A 267 8.16 -11.33 14.01
C ARG A 267 7.35 -10.66 15.12
N TYR A 268 7.93 -9.66 15.78
CA TYR A 268 7.25 -8.90 16.82
C TYR A 268 5.96 -8.24 16.34
N TRP A 269 5.99 -7.56 15.18
CA TRP A 269 4.79 -6.95 14.62
C TRP A 269 3.77 -7.98 14.13
N ALA A 270 4.23 -9.13 13.64
CA ALA A 270 3.37 -10.22 13.20
C ALA A 270 2.67 -10.91 14.38
N GLU A 271 3.37 -11.15 15.49
CA GLU A 271 2.86 -11.88 16.65
C GLU A 271 2.12 -10.97 17.63
N GLU A 272 2.65 -9.78 17.90
CA GLU A 272 2.11 -8.88 18.93
C GLU A 272 1.03 -7.93 18.41
N TYR A 273 1.10 -7.57 17.11
CA TYR A 273 0.14 -6.64 16.50
C TYR A 273 -0.69 -7.29 15.40
N HIS A 274 -0.51 -8.56 15.12
CA HIS A 274 -1.24 -9.32 14.09
C HIS A 274 -1.18 -8.67 12.69
N ILE A 275 -0.05 -8.01 12.37
CA ILE A 275 0.16 -7.39 11.04
C ILE A 275 0.17 -8.48 9.97
N ASP A 276 -0.58 -8.28 8.88
CA ASP A 276 -0.78 -9.25 7.81
C ASP A 276 0.38 -9.32 6.82
N GLY A 277 1.23 -8.30 6.80
CA GLY A 277 2.42 -8.30 5.94
C GLY A 277 3.23 -7.03 6.02
N PHE A 278 4.37 -7.06 5.32
CA PHE A 278 5.39 -6.02 5.40
C PHE A 278 5.85 -5.60 4.00
N TYR A 279 5.99 -4.29 3.78
CA TYR A 279 6.71 -3.76 2.64
C TYR A 279 8.10 -3.33 3.09
N ILE A 280 9.09 -3.97 2.50
CA ILE A 280 10.51 -3.75 2.79
C ILE A 280 11.02 -2.76 1.75
N ASN A 281 11.15 -1.49 2.16
CA ASN A 281 11.75 -0.48 1.32
C ASN A 281 13.28 -0.67 1.28
N ASP A 282 13.96 -0.02 0.35
CA ASP A 282 15.39 -0.20 0.04
C ASP A 282 16.33 -0.29 1.26
N GLY A 283 17.47 -0.94 1.08
CA GLY A 283 18.59 -0.95 2.02
C GLY A 283 18.74 -2.24 2.85
N VAL A 284 17.86 -3.23 2.69
CA VAL A 284 17.99 -4.51 3.41
C VAL A 284 18.87 -5.47 2.64
N THR A 285 20.01 -5.81 3.22
CA THR A 285 20.87 -6.91 2.74
C THR A 285 20.28 -8.25 3.20
N MET A 286 20.43 -9.31 2.40
CA MET A 286 19.97 -10.69 2.71
C MET A 286 18.44 -10.82 2.87
N ILE A 287 17.68 -10.11 2.05
CA ILE A 287 16.19 -10.12 2.06
C ILE A 287 15.60 -11.54 1.92
N ASP A 288 16.27 -12.45 1.24
CA ASP A 288 15.89 -13.86 1.07
C ASP A 288 15.81 -14.63 2.40
N MET A 289 16.52 -14.21 3.46
CA MET A 289 16.35 -14.79 4.80
C MET A 289 14.96 -14.49 5.37
N ILE A 290 14.44 -13.30 5.12
CA ILE A 290 13.09 -12.90 5.57
C ILE A 290 12.03 -13.74 4.85
N ALA A 291 12.20 -13.98 3.54
CA ALA A 291 11.30 -14.83 2.76
C ALA A 291 11.22 -16.29 3.24
N LYS A 292 12.24 -16.77 3.96
CA LYS A 292 12.33 -18.13 4.46
C LYS A 292 12.09 -18.25 5.97
N ASP A 293 11.70 -17.17 6.61
CA ASP A 293 11.44 -17.18 8.05
C ASP A 293 10.12 -17.91 8.36
N PRO A 294 10.14 -18.94 9.24
CA PRO A 294 8.95 -19.75 9.48
C PRO A 294 7.82 -19.00 10.21
N VAL A 295 8.14 -17.95 10.99
CA VAL A 295 7.12 -17.13 11.68
C VAL A 295 6.43 -16.18 10.70
N LEU A 296 7.11 -15.85 9.60
CA LEU A 296 6.58 -14.96 8.56
C LEU A 296 5.99 -15.72 7.36
N ALA A 297 5.95 -17.06 7.41
CA ALA A 297 5.55 -17.91 6.28
C ALA A 297 4.12 -17.65 5.79
N ASP A 298 3.22 -17.22 6.68
CA ASP A 298 1.82 -16.87 6.38
C ASP A 298 1.58 -15.35 6.27
N ARG A 299 2.66 -14.55 6.21
CA ARG A 299 2.60 -13.10 6.06
C ARG A 299 2.92 -12.69 4.63
N LYS A 300 2.30 -11.60 4.17
CA LYS A 300 2.58 -11.02 2.86
C LYS A 300 3.85 -10.17 2.92
N LEU A 301 4.85 -10.56 2.16
CA LEU A 301 6.15 -9.88 2.11
C LEU A 301 6.32 -9.19 0.77
N LEU A 302 6.29 -7.87 0.78
CA LEU A 302 6.45 -7.02 -0.38
C LEU A 302 7.86 -6.43 -0.38
N ALA A 303 8.51 -6.45 -1.53
CA ALA A 303 9.79 -5.78 -1.75
C ALA A 303 9.85 -5.22 -3.17
N ARG A 304 10.87 -4.40 -3.49
CA ARG A 304 11.06 -3.96 -4.87
C ARG A 304 11.33 -5.11 -5.83
N TYR A 305 12.08 -6.11 -5.36
CA TYR A 305 12.41 -7.29 -6.16
C TYR A 305 12.79 -8.46 -5.25
N TRP A 306 12.24 -9.63 -5.55
CA TRP A 306 12.62 -10.91 -4.95
C TRP A 306 13.42 -11.73 -5.97
N ASP A 307 14.65 -12.11 -5.64
CA ASP A 307 15.43 -13.03 -6.47
C ASP A 307 14.85 -14.46 -6.37
N GLN A 308 13.92 -14.75 -7.28
CA GLN A 308 13.23 -16.04 -7.32
C GLN A 308 14.20 -17.21 -7.48
N THR A 309 15.33 -17.03 -8.17
CA THR A 309 16.33 -18.06 -8.36
C THR A 309 17.04 -18.43 -7.05
N ARG A 310 17.32 -17.44 -6.19
CA ARG A 310 17.91 -17.67 -4.86
C ARG A 310 16.91 -18.26 -3.88
N ILE A 311 15.65 -17.87 -3.96
CA ILE A 311 14.61 -18.29 -3.00
C ILE A 311 14.10 -19.69 -3.35
N PHE A 312 13.75 -19.94 -4.62
CA PHE A 312 13.08 -21.16 -5.07
C PHE A 312 13.98 -22.10 -5.89
N GLY A 313 15.23 -21.72 -6.19
CA GLY A 313 16.13 -22.46 -7.05
C GLY A 313 15.94 -22.15 -8.54
N LYS A 314 16.76 -22.74 -9.39
CA LYS A 314 16.62 -22.59 -10.84
C LYS A 314 15.35 -23.29 -11.30
N LYS A 315 14.46 -22.58 -11.99
CA LYS A 315 13.32 -23.23 -12.67
C LYS A 315 13.83 -24.15 -13.78
N GLU A 316 13.34 -25.37 -13.77
CA GLU A 316 13.37 -26.23 -14.96
C GLU A 316 12.50 -25.58 -16.05
N ARG A 317 12.76 -25.95 -17.32
CA ARG A 317 12.08 -25.35 -18.48
C ARG A 317 10.56 -25.52 -18.34
N PHE A 318 9.83 -24.49 -18.82
CA PHE A 318 8.39 -24.48 -19.03
C PHE A 318 7.91 -25.80 -19.66
N ASP A 319 7.03 -26.50 -18.95
CA ASP A 319 6.32 -27.66 -19.42
C ASP A 319 4.85 -27.33 -19.70
N LEU A 320 4.30 -27.81 -20.83
CA LEU A 320 2.89 -27.61 -21.18
C LEU A 320 1.93 -28.27 -20.15
N ASP A 321 2.38 -29.31 -19.46
CA ASP A 321 1.62 -29.93 -18.38
C ASP A 321 1.52 -29.05 -17.13
N ASP A 322 2.52 -28.21 -16.86
CA ASP A 322 2.45 -27.22 -15.79
C ASP A 322 1.33 -26.19 -15.98
N SER A 323 1.03 -25.81 -17.23
CA SER A 323 -0.05 -24.86 -17.52
C SER A 323 -1.45 -25.44 -17.31
N LYS A 324 -1.64 -26.75 -17.53
CA LYS A 324 -2.89 -27.46 -17.20
C LYS A 324 -3.04 -27.67 -15.70
N ASN A 325 -1.96 -28.07 -15.03
CA ASN A 325 -1.90 -28.21 -13.57
C ASN A 325 -2.10 -26.88 -12.85
N ALA A 326 -1.61 -25.77 -13.42
CA ALA A 326 -1.82 -24.41 -12.90
C ALA A 326 -3.30 -23.99 -12.92
N LEU A 327 -4.09 -24.45 -13.89
CA LEU A 327 -5.55 -24.25 -13.92
C LEU A 327 -6.28 -25.10 -12.87
N GLU A 328 -5.75 -26.26 -12.51
CA GLU A 328 -6.34 -27.14 -11.50
C GLU A 328 -5.97 -26.70 -10.07
N ASN A 329 -4.74 -26.23 -9.87
CA ASN A 329 -4.25 -25.72 -8.59
C ASN A 329 -4.51 -24.20 -8.44
N GLN A 330 -5.76 -23.81 -8.20
CA GLN A 330 -6.14 -22.40 -7.95
C GLN A 330 -5.79 -21.88 -6.56
N ASN A 331 -5.09 -22.64 -5.75
CA ASN A 331 -4.63 -22.18 -4.45
C ASN A 331 -3.48 -21.19 -4.64
N ASP A 332 -3.80 -19.89 -4.60
CA ASP A 332 -2.81 -18.82 -4.56
C ASP A 332 -2.13 -18.84 -3.18
N GLN A 333 -1.07 -19.63 -3.06
CA GLN A 333 -0.28 -19.75 -1.82
C GLN A 333 0.91 -18.78 -1.78
N ARG A 334 0.94 -17.79 -2.69
CA ARG A 334 2.03 -16.81 -2.72
C ARG A 334 2.00 -15.95 -1.47
N CYS A 335 3.18 -15.79 -0.85
CA CYS A 335 3.41 -14.87 0.26
C CYS A 335 4.32 -13.70 -0.16
N LEU A 336 5.01 -13.81 -1.29
CA LEU A 336 5.94 -12.80 -1.79
C LEU A 336 5.32 -11.97 -2.91
N ALA A 337 5.64 -10.66 -2.93
CA ALA A 337 5.22 -9.78 -4.02
C ALA A 337 6.31 -8.75 -4.36
N ASP A 338 6.49 -8.51 -5.67
CA ASP A 338 7.33 -7.43 -6.19
C ASP A 338 6.54 -6.12 -6.30
N TYR A 339 7.16 -5.02 -5.90
CA TYR A 339 6.65 -3.67 -6.10
C TYR A 339 7.00 -3.25 -7.53
N HIS A 340 6.02 -3.26 -8.43
CA HIS A 340 6.23 -3.31 -9.89
C HIS A 340 6.53 -1.94 -10.52
N ASP A 341 7.73 -1.38 -10.28
CA ASP A 341 8.18 -0.08 -10.79
C ASP A 341 8.11 0.00 -12.33
N ARG A 342 8.36 -1.12 -13.02
CA ARG A 342 8.28 -1.20 -14.48
C ARG A 342 6.86 -0.94 -14.99
N PHE A 343 5.83 -1.41 -14.26
CA PHE A 343 4.44 -1.12 -14.59
C PHE A 343 4.16 0.38 -14.51
N LEU A 344 4.55 1.03 -13.42
CA LEU A 344 4.39 2.50 -13.23
C LEU A 344 4.96 3.27 -14.41
N LYS A 345 6.25 3.04 -14.73
CA LYS A 345 6.95 3.74 -15.83
C LYS A 345 6.26 3.51 -17.17
N THR A 346 6.04 2.24 -17.50
CA THR A 346 5.49 1.85 -18.81
C THR A 346 4.05 2.33 -18.99
N ALA A 347 3.19 2.18 -17.97
CA ALA A 347 1.81 2.65 -18.03
C ALA A 347 1.72 4.18 -18.20
N ARG A 348 2.56 4.94 -17.49
CA ARG A 348 2.64 6.42 -17.63
C ARG A 348 3.11 6.84 -19.01
N CYS A 349 4.18 6.23 -19.55
CA CYS A 349 4.69 6.52 -20.89
C CYS A 349 3.65 6.18 -21.96
N PHE A 350 2.98 5.04 -21.86
CA PHE A 350 1.91 4.64 -22.78
C PHE A 350 0.69 5.57 -22.68
N LEU A 351 0.24 5.92 -21.48
CA LEU A 351 -0.84 6.88 -21.22
C LEU A 351 -0.57 8.25 -21.86
N LYS A 352 0.67 8.72 -21.74
CA LYS A 352 1.12 9.97 -22.39
C LYS A 352 1.16 9.84 -23.93
N GLY A 353 1.30 8.62 -24.45
CA GLY A 353 1.40 8.32 -25.87
C GLY A 353 2.81 8.47 -26.42
N ASP A 354 3.82 8.10 -25.61
CA ASP A 354 5.20 8.02 -26.09
C ASP A 354 5.34 6.88 -27.13
N GLY A 355 6.26 7.06 -28.06
CA GLY A 355 6.56 6.06 -29.10
C GLY A 355 7.17 4.78 -28.51
N GLY A 356 6.93 3.63 -29.14
CA GLY A 356 7.51 2.35 -28.77
C GLY A 356 6.95 1.71 -27.48
N GLN A 357 5.93 2.31 -26.85
CA GLN A 357 5.41 1.84 -25.56
C GLN A 357 4.34 0.75 -25.67
N THR A 358 3.78 0.53 -26.84
CA THR A 358 2.69 -0.44 -27.06
C THR A 358 3.12 -1.87 -26.70
N ARG A 359 4.30 -2.31 -27.15
CA ARG A 359 4.87 -3.63 -26.82
C ARG A 359 5.21 -3.76 -25.35
N GLU A 360 5.82 -2.72 -24.76
CA GLU A 360 6.20 -2.69 -23.37
C GLU A 360 4.98 -2.76 -22.47
N PHE A 361 3.92 -1.99 -22.79
CA PHE A 361 2.68 -2.02 -22.04
C PHE A 361 1.97 -3.38 -22.15
N ALA A 362 1.93 -3.99 -23.34
CA ALA A 362 1.42 -5.35 -23.50
C ALA A 362 2.16 -6.36 -22.61
N SER A 363 3.48 -6.22 -22.48
CA SER A 363 4.30 -7.06 -21.60
C SER A 363 3.91 -6.92 -20.13
N VAL A 364 3.90 -5.69 -19.59
CA VAL A 364 3.59 -5.45 -18.16
C VAL A 364 2.12 -5.66 -17.83
N PHE A 365 1.21 -5.50 -18.79
CA PHE A 365 -0.23 -5.73 -18.62
C PHE A 365 -0.55 -7.17 -18.20
N ARG A 366 0.14 -8.15 -18.77
CA ARG A 366 -0.05 -9.59 -18.49
C ARG A 366 0.89 -10.16 -17.43
N GLU A 367 1.82 -9.33 -16.93
CA GLU A 367 2.88 -9.80 -16.05
C GLU A 367 2.32 -10.24 -14.70
N ASN A 368 2.60 -11.47 -14.35
CA ASN A 368 2.32 -12.10 -13.07
C ASN A 368 3.25 -13.30 -12.95
N SER A 369 3.54 -13.77 -11.74
CA SER A 369 4.41 -14.91 -11.52
C SER A 369 3.72 -15.92 -10.61
N GLU A 370 4.04 -17.17 -10.76
CA GLU A 370 3.48 -18.27 -9.95
C GLU A 370 3.93 -18.19 -8.48
N HIS A 371 5.13 -17.64 -8.23
CA HIS A 371 5.71 -17.62 -6.89
C HIS A 371 5.71 -16.24 -6.25
N VAL A 372 5.76 -15.18 -7.07
CA VAL A 372 5.86 -13.80 -6.61
C VAL A 372 4.79 -12.96 -7.30
N ALA A 373 3.84 -12.44 -6.55
CA ALA A 373 2.80 -11.57 -7.07
C ALA A 373 3.40 -10.24 -7.57
N GLN A 374 2.73 -9.55 -8.49
CA GLN A 374 3.13 -8.24 -8.99
C GLN A 374 2.19 -7.18 -8.44
N ILE A 375 2.69 -6.22 -7.65
CA ILE A 375 1.91 -5.08 -7.16
C ILE A 375 1.97 -3.97 -8.18
N ASN A 376 0.91 -3.82 -8.97
CA ASN A 376 0.81 -2.77 -9.99
C ASN A 376 0.34 -1.46 -9.37
N TYR A 377 0.97 -0.36 -9.75
CA TYR A 377 0.59 0.98 -9.33
C TYR A 377 0.96 2.01 -10.40
N ILE A 378 0.25 3.12 -10.45
CA ILE A 378 0.52 4.23 -11.36
C ILE A 378 1.08 5.43 -10.61
N THR A 379 0.74 5.56 -9.34
CA THR A 379 1.12 6.65 -8.44
C THR A 379 1.51 6.11 -7.08
N ASP A 380 2.38 6.84 -6.42
CA ASP A 380 2.90 6.52 -5.10
C ASP A 380 3.23 7.84 -4.35
N ASN A 381 3.62 7.75 -3.08
CA ASN A 381 4.10 8.91 -2.33
C ASN A 381 5.34 9.56 -2.96
N ASN A 382 6.19 8.76 -3.61
CA ASN A 382 7.41 9.24 -4.28
C ASN A 382 7.13 9.49 -5.76
N GLY A 383 6.57 10.65 -6.07
CA GLY A 383 6.17 11.06 -7.41
C GLY A 383 4.88 11.90 -7.40
N PHE A 384 4.36 12.19 -8.57
CA PHE A 384 3.08 12.90 -8.71
C PHE A 384 1.89 12.03 -8.30
N THR A 385 0.89 12.65 -7.64
CA THR A 385 -0.46 12.10 -7.54
C THR A 385 -1.09 11.96 -8.93
N LEU A 386 -2.20 11.22 -9.03
CA LEU A 386 -2.86 11.03 -10.33
C LEU A 386 -3.32 12.35 -10.97
N ALA A 387 -3.84 13.28 -10.18
CA ALA A 387 -4.24 14.60 -10.67
C ALA A 387 -3.05 15.44 -11.13
N ASP A 388 -1.93 15.34 -10.40
CA ASP A 388 -0.71 16.07 -10.75
C ASP A 388 -0.01 15.45 -11.97
N LEU A 389 -0.05 14.14 -12.13
CA LEU A 389 0.48 13.39 -13.27
C LEU A 389 -0.07 13.90 -14.62
N VAL A 390 -1.34 14.34 -14.64
CA VAL A 390 -2.03 14.87 -15.84
C VAL A 390 -2.09 16.39 -15.87
N SER A 391 -1.44 17.06 -14.90
CA SER A 391 -1.52 18.51 -14.74
C SER A 391 -0.17 19.22 -14.76
N TYR A 392 0.93 18.51 -14.51
CA TYR A 392 2.26 19.07 -14.40
C TYR A 392 3.27 18.29 -15.25
N ASN A 393 4.11 19.01 -15.98
CA ASN A 393 5.30 18.44 -16.61
C ASN A 393 6.51 18.54 -15.66
N GLU A 394 6.60 19.66 -14.95
CA GLU A 394 7.71 19.97 -14.03
C GLU A 394 7.29 19.80 -12.59
N LYS A 395 8.22 19.42 -11.73
CA LYS A 395 7.99 19.35 -10.29
C LYS A 395 8.03 20.74 -9.65
N HIS A 396 7.16 20.93 -8.65
CA HIS A 396 7.03 22.16 -7.87
C HIS A 396 7.27 21.85 -6.39
N ASN A 397 8.55 21.64 -6.03
CA ASN A 397 9.00 21.24 -4.69
C ASN A 397 9.56 22.41 -3.87
N GLU A 398 9.35 23.65 -4.27
CA GLU A 398 9.91 24.85 -3.66
C GLU A 398 9.58 24.95 -2.16
N GLU A 399 8.38 24.52 -1.78
CA GLU A 399 7.91 24.50 -0.38
C GLU A 399 8.69 23.52 0.52
N ASN A 400 9.44 22.57 -0.07
CA ASN A 400 10.31 21.65 0.68
C ASN A 400 11.60 22.34 1.17
N GLY A 401 11.93 23.51 0.59
CA GLY A 401 13.10 24.31 0.98
C GLY A 401 14.44 23.77 0.48
N GLU A 402 14.43 22.88 -0.52
CA GLU A 402 15.60 22.27 -1.17
C GLU A 402 15.87 22.86 -2.56
N ASP A 403 15.37 24.04 -2.85
CA ASP A 403 15.51 24.75 -4.14
C ASP A 403 15.10 23.87 -5.36
N GLY A 404 14.17 22.92 -5.17
CA GLY A 404 13.67 22.01 -6.20
C GLY A 404 14.64 20.86 -6.59
N TYR A 405 15.72 20.65 -5.85
CA TYR A 405 16.67 19.55 -6.12
C TYR A 405 16.12 18.18 -5.70
N ASP A 406 15.24 18.13 -4.70
CA ASP A 406 14.63 16.92 -4.17
C ASP A 406 13.58 16.32 -5.11
N GLY A 407 13.22 15.05 -4.84
CA GLY A 407 12.26 14.30 -5.63
C GLY A 407 12.78 13.84 -6.99
N THR A 408 12.01 12.97 -7.65
CA THR A 408 12.40 12.43 -8.95
C THR A 408 12.36 13.49 -10.07
N LYS A 409 13.30 13.41 -11.01
CA LYS A 409 13.30 14.22 -12.23
C LYS A 409 12.37 13.63 -13.30
N GLU A 410 12.23 12.31 -13.31
CA GLU A 410 11.49 11.57 -14.33
C GLU A 410 10.10 11.22 -13.81
N ASN A 411 9.11 12.09 -14.05
CA ASN A 411 7.73 11.86 -13.64
C ASN A 411 6.91 11.10 -14.68
N TYR A 412 7.37 11.03 -15.94
CA TYR A 412 6.62 10.47 -17.08
C TYR A 412 5.21 11.05 -17.19
N SER A 413 5.06 12.33 -16.85
CA SER A 413 3.80 13.07 -16.76
C SER A 413 3.49 13.84 -18.03
N TRP A 414 2.27 14.33 -18.15
CA TRP A 414 1.84 15.22 -19.21
C TRP A 414 0.78 16.20 -18.69
N ASN A 415 1.04 17.49 -18.79
CA ASN A 415 0.14 18.56 -18.32
C ASN A 415 -1.15 18.74 -19.15
N CYS A 416 -1.36 17.92 -20.19
CA CYS A 416 -2.49 18.01 -21.13
C CYS A 416 -2.60 19.38 -21.82
N GLY A 417 -1.48 20.06 -22.05
CA GLY A 417 -1.38 21.34 -22.78
C GLY A 417 -1.51 22.60 -21.90
N GLN A 418 -1.50 22.45 -20.58
CA GLN A 418 -1.49 23.60 -19.67
C GLN A 418 -0.83 23.20 -18.34
N GLU A 419 0.25 23.86 -17.94
CA GLU A 419 0.90 23.61 -16.67
C GLU A 419 0.03 24.06 -15.50
N GLY A 420 -0.11 23.18 -14.50
CA GLY A 420 -0.82 23.44 -13.26
C GLY A 420 -2.32 23.71 -13.39
N LYS A 421 -2.86 24.54 -12.51
CA LYS A 421 -4.30 24.83 -12.43
C LYS A 421 -4.81 25.58 -13.67
N THR A 422 -5.98 25.21 -14.16
CA THR A 422 -6.60 25.82 -15.34
C THR A 422 -8.12 25.89 -15.21
N LYS A 423 -8.74 26.82 -15.96
CA LYS A 423 -10.19 26.92 -16.15
C LYS A 423 -10.63 26.52 -17.57
N LYS A 424 -9.68 26.13 -18.44
CA LYS A 424 -9.97 25.74 -19.84
C LYS A 424 -10.69 24.40 -19.85
N ARG A 425 -11.97 24.39 -20.22
CA ARG A 425 -12.85 23.20 -20.23
C ARG A 425 -12.27 22.01 -21.03
N MET A 426 -11.64 22.30 -22.18
CA MET A 426 -11.05 21.23 -23.01
C MET A 426 -9.91 20.53 -22.28
N VAL A 427 -9.02 21.27 -21.60
CA VAL A 427 -7.92 20.72 -20.83
C VAL A 427 -8.45 19.91 -19.65
N LEU A 428 -9.42 20.42 -18.90
CA LEU A 428 -10.04 19.72 -17.77
C LEU A 428 -10.70 18.40 -18.19
N ARG A 429 -11.43 18.39 -19.32
CA ARG A 429 -12.01 17.14 -19.87
C ARG A 429 -10.96 16.13 -20.30
N LEU A 430 -9.84 16.62 -20.89
CA LEU A 430 -8.74 15.74 -21.28
C LEU A 430 -8.05 15.16 -20.05
N ARG A 431 -7.78 15.97 -19.03
CA ARG A 431 -7.21 15.48 -17.73
C ARG A 431 -8.10 14.43 -17.08
N GLU A 432 -9.40 14.68 -16.98
CA GLU A 432 -10.37 13.71 -16.45
C GLU A 432 -10.35 12.40 -17.25
N ARG A 433 -10.32 12.47 -18.59
CA ARG A 433 -10.20 11.28 -19.45
C ARG A 433 -8.91 10.53 -19.21
N GLN A 434 -7.77 11.21 -19.08
CA GLN A 434 -6.48 10.59 -18.81
C GLN A 434 -6.44 9.95 -17.41
N MET A 435 -7.05 10.55 -16.39
CA MET A 435 -7.20 9.92 -15.08
C MET A 435 -8.07 8.65 -15.18
N LYS A 436 -9.20 8.69 -15.92
CA LYS A 436 -10.02 7.49 -16.17
C LYS A 436 -9.21 6.40 -16.88
N ASN A 437 -8.43 6.77 -17.93
CA ASN A 437 -7.57 5.83 -18.65
C ASN A 437 -6.55 5.17 -17.71
N ALA A 438 -5.89 5.94 -16.86
CA ALA A 438 -4.92 5.44 -15.88
C ALA A 438 -5.55 4.42 -14.93
N MET A 439 -6.76 4.70 -14.41
CA MET A 439 -7.46 3.77 -13.53
C MET A 439 -7.88 2.48 -14.25
N VAL A 440 -8.29 2.56 -15.52
CA VAL A 440 -8.57 1.35 -16.32
C VAL A 440 -7.31 0.53 -16.53
N MET A 441 -6.17 1.17 -16.86
CA MET A 441 -4.88 0.48 -16.98
C MET A 441 -4.52 -0.24 -15.68
N LEU A 442 -4.70 0.40 -14.54
CA LEU A 442 -4.39 -0.17 -13.22
C LEU A 442 -5.29 -1.36 -12.90
N PHE A 443 -6.61 -1.16 -12.96
CA PHE A 443 -7.55 -2.16 -12.44
C PHE A 443 -7.80 -3.33 -13.42
N PHE A 444 -7.51 -3.17 -14.70
CA PHE A 444 -7.76 -4.21 -15.70
C PHE A 444 -6.48 -4.93 -16.17
N SER A 445 -5.30 -4.57 -15.65
CA SER A 445 -4.07 -5.36 -15.78
C SER A 445 -4.08 -6.58 -14.85
N GLN A 446 -3.28 -7.60 -15.19
CA GLN A 446 -3.02 -8.72 -14.29
C GLN A 446 -2.19 -8.25 -13.07
N GLY A 447 -2.03 -9.07 -12.06
CA GLY A 447 -1.37 -8.70 -10.80
C GLY A 447 -2.30 -8.02 -9.80
N VAL A 448 -1.76 -7.42 -8.76
CA VAL A 448 -2.47 -6.83 -7.63
C VAL A 448 -2.48 -5.30 -7.77
N PRO A 449 -3.64 -4.65 -7.89
CA PRO A 449 -3.68 -3.20 -8.01
C PRO A 449 -3.47 -2.52 -6.65
N MET A 450 -2.61 -1.50 -6.64
CA MET A 450 -2.43 -0.61 -5.51
C MET A 450 -2.80 0.83 -5.89
N LEU A 451 -3.72 1.41 -5.11
CA LEU A 451 -4.20 2.77 -5.24
C LEU A 451 -3.54 3.67 -4.18
N TYR A 452 -3.03 4.82 -4.56
CA TYR A 452 -2.52 5.82 -3.62
C TYR A 452 -3.67 6.69 -3.11
N ALA A 453 -3.71 6.91 -1.79
CA ALA A 453 -4.83 7.55 -1.11
C ALA A 453 -5.17 8.95 -1.65
N GLY A 454 -6.42 9.11 -2.10
CA GLY A 454 -6.95 10.33 -2.68
C GLY A 454 -6.95 10.36 -4.20
N ASP A 455 -6.25 9.47 -4.88
CA ASP A 455 -6.23 9.44 -6.35
C ASP A 455 -7.62 9.10 -6.93
N GLU A 456 -8.43 8.34 -6.19
CA GLU A 456 -9.79 7.96 -6.58
C GLU A 456 -10.78 9.14 -6.70
N PHE A 457 -10.41 10.30 -6.18
CA PHE A 457 -11.15 11.55 -6.36
C PHE A 457 -10.27 12.72 -6.80
N GLY A 458 -9.06 12.44 -7.33
CA GLY A 458 -8.18 13.44 -7.92
C GLY A 458 -7.53 14.38 -6.91
N ASN A 459 -7.02 13.84 -5.80
CA ASN A 459 -6.18 14.58 -4.86
C ASN A 459 -4.94 15.13 -5.55
N SER A 460 -4.56 16.39 -5.24
CA SER A 460 -3.40 17.07 -5.80
C SER A 460 -2.49 17.59 -4.69
N GLN A 461 -1.20 17.40 -4.88
CA GLN A 461 -0.13 17.99 -4.07
C GLN A 461 0.43 19.27 -4.73
N ASN A 462 -0.33 19.87 -5.66
CA ASN A 462 0.01 21.08 -6.40
C ASN A 462 1.35 21.00 -7.17
N GLY A 463 1.66 19.81 -7.71
CA GLY A 463 2.90 19.55 -8.44
C GLY A 463 4.11 19.25 -7.56
N ASN A 464 3.94 19.15 -6.23
CA ASN A 464 4.98 18.64 -5.36
C ASN A 464 5.03 17.11 -5.49
N ASN A 465 6.16 16.58 -6.00
CA ASN A 465 6.34 15.16 -6.20
C ASN A 465 7.14 14.45 -5.09
N ASN A 466 7.40 15.16 -3.98
CA ASN A 466 8.17 14.64 -2.85
C ASN A 466 7.75 15.32 -1.53
N ALA A 467 6.51 15.16 -1.13
CA ALA A 467 5.93 15.85 0.03
C ALA A 467 6.42 15.28 1.39
N TYR A 468 7.66 14.78 1.46
CA TYR A 468 8.23 14.06 2.60
C TYR A 468 8.32 14.87 3.89
N CYS A 469 8.37 16.19 3.79
CA CYS A 469 8.45 17.13 4.92
C CYS A 469 7.19 18.00 5.08
N GLN A 470 6.12 17.74 4.31
CA GLN A 470 4.93 18.58 4.21
C GLN A 470 3.79 18.09 5.11
N ASP A 471 3.87 18.38 6.41
CA ASP A 471 2.76 18.15 7.36
C ASP A 471 1.71 19.29 7.28
N ASN A 472 1.21 19.55 6.08
CA ASN A 472 0.26 20.61 5.75
C ASN A 472 -0.67 20.18 4.59
N LYS A 473 -1.41 21.12 4.01
CA LYS A 473 -2.35 20.86 2.90
C LYS A 473 -1.72 20.27 1.64
N ILE A 474 -0.40 20.33 1.46
CA ILE A 474 0.30 19.69 0.34
C ILE A 474 0.36 18.18 0.60
N GLY A 475 0.81 17.76 1.79
CA GLY A 475 0.96 16.35 2.14
C GLY A 475 -0.33 15.68 2.63
N TRP A 476 -1.40 16.44 2.94
CA TRP A 476 -2.66 15.85 3.41
C TRP A 476 -3.62 15.58 2.27
N VAL A 477 -4.40 14.51 2.39
CA VAL A 477 -5.48 14.19 1.47
C VAL A 477 -6.59 15.25 1.56
N SER A 478 -6.87 15.92 0.45
CA SER A 478 -7.84 17.03 0.35
C SER A 478 -9.27 16.48 0.18
N TRP A 479 -9.92 16.13 1.27
CA TRP A 479 -11.25 15.49 1.28
C TRP A 479 -12.38 16.34 0.67
N ASP A 480 -12.21 17.64 0.54
CA ASP A 480 -13.16 18.51 -0.16
C ASP A 480 -13.20 18.24 -1.69
N GLN A 481 -12.16 17.62 -2.25
CA GLN A 481 -12.13 17.21 -3.65
C GLN A 481 -13.09 16.04 -3.93
N LYS A 482 -13.37 15.16 -2.95
CA LYS A 482 -14.32 14.05 -3.14
C LYS A 482 -15.68 14.53 -3.61
N ALA A 483 -16.27 15.53 -2.94
CA ALA A 483 -17.57 16.07 -3.31
C ALA A 483 -17.56 16.78 -4.68
N ARG A 484 -16.41 17.36 -5.08
CA ARG A 484 -16.26 18.04 -6.38
C ARG A 484 -16.10 17.06 -7.53
N ASN A 485 -15.51 15.89 -7.27
CA ASN A 485 -15.16 14.86 -8.25
C ASN A 485 -15.94 13.55 -8.01
N GLU A 486 -17.17 13.64 -7.53
CA GLU A 486 -18.00 12.47 -7.20
C GLU A 486 -18.18 11.52 -8.40
N VAL A 487 -18.34 12.07 -9.61
CA VAL A 487 -18.46 11.27 -10.85
C VAL A 487 -17.23 10.40 -11.08
N PHE A 488 -16.04 10.95 -10.82
CA PHE A 488 -14.78 10.21 -10.97
C PHE A 488 -14.63 9.17 -9.83
N PHE A 489 -15.01 9.51 -8.60
CA PHE A 489 -15.02 8.57 -7.49
C PHE A 489 -15.92 7.36 -7.76
N GLU A 490 -17.16 7.59 -8.23
CA GLU A 490 -18.08 6.52 -8.62
C GLU A 490 -17.55 5.70 -9.80
N PHE A 491 -16.81 6.31 -10.72
CA PHE A 491 -16.15 5.59 -11.80
C PHE A 491 -15.11 4.60 -11.26
N VAL A 492 -14.25 5.02 -10.34
CA VAL A 492 -13.22 4.16 -9.72
C VAL A 492 -13.87 3.02 -8.91
N LYS A 493 -14.91 3.30 -8.13
CA LYS A 493 -15.67 2.27 -7.42
C LYS A 493 -16.20 1.18 -8.36
N LYS A 494 -16.79 1.57 -9.49
CA LYS A 494 -17.29 0.62 -10.48
C LYS A 494 -16.17 -0.23 -11.09
N LEU A 495 -14.99 0.32 -11.37
CA LEU A 495 -13.83 -0.45 -11.83
C LEU A 495 -13.42 -1.53 -10.81
N ILE A 496 -13.36 -1.18 -9.53
CA ILE A 496 -13.03 -2.11 -8.45
C ILE A 496 -14.08 -3.23 -8.36
N VAL A 497 -15.37 -2.90 -8.47
CA VAL A 497 -16.46 -3.89 -8.47
C VAL A 497 -16.32 -4.84 -9.66
N ILE A 498 -16.09 -4.33 -10.87
CA ILE A 498 -15.91 -5.14 -12.08
C ILE A 498 -14.71 -6.08 -11.93
N ARG A 499 -13.57 -5.56 -11.45
CA ARG A 499 -12.38 -6.39 -11.21
C ARG A 499 -12.65 -7.54 -10.24
N LYS A 500 -13.38 -7.27 -9.14
CA LYS A 500 -13.74 -8.30 -8.15
C LYS A 500 -14.74 -9.32 -8.64
N GLN A 501 -15.60 -8.95 -9.60
CA GLN A 501 -16.62 -9.83 -10.15
C GLN A 501 -16.11 -10.70 -11.29
N MET A 502 -15.26 -10.15 -12.18
CA MET A 502 -14.81 -10.85 -13.37
C MET A 502 -13.56 -11.69 -13.11
N ALA A 503 -13.70 -13.00 -13.24
CA ALA A 503 -12.66 -13.98 -12.95
C ALA A 503 -11.39 -13.82 -13.84
N VAL A 504 -11.51 -13.24 -15.04
CA VAL A 504 -10.39 -12.96 -15.95
C VAL A 504 -9.33 -12.02 -15.38
N PHE A 505 -9.65 -11.26 -14.32
CA PHE A 505 -8.71 -10.38 -13.61
C PHE A 505 -8.12 -11.01 -12.35
N GLN A 506 -8.58 -12.19 -11.94
CA GLN A 506 -8.22 -12.86 -10.69
C GLN A 506 -7.31 -14.06 -10.93
N ASN A 507 -6.44 -14.00 -11.93
CA ASN A 507 -5.51 -15.07 -12.19
C ASN A 507 -4.32 -15.00 -11.21
N ALA A 508 -4.01 -16.14 -10.60
CA ALA A 508 -2.79 -16.31 -9.79
C ALA A 508 -1.54 -16.57 -10.65
N HIS A 509 -1.74 -16.85 -11.94
CA HIS A 509 -0.68 -17.30 -12.86
C HIS A 509 -0.47 -16.30 -13.99
N ARG A 510 0.70 -16.43 -14.63
CA ARG A 510 1.02 -15.70 -15.84
C ARG A 510 0.10 -16.13 -16.98
N LEU A 511 -0.35 -15.17 -17.79
CA LEU A 511 -1.03 -15.45 -19.06
C LEU A 511 0.01 -15.69 -20.16
N TYR A 512 -0.13 -16.80 -20.87
CA TYR A 512 0.90 -17.30 -21.81
C TYR A 512 0.72 -16.79 -23.24
N GLY A 513 -0.50 -16.41 -23.64
CA GLY A 513 -0.86 -16.08 -25.02
C GLY A 513 -0.96 -17.31 -25.89
N GLN A 514 -1.34 -18.47 -25.33
CA GLN A 514 -1.44 -19.77 -26.01
C GLN A 514 -2.79 -20.41 -25.76
N ASP A 515 -3.25 -21.21 -26.74
CA ASP A 515 -4.48 -22.02 -26.60
C ASP A 515 -4.15 -23.42 -26.08
N TYR A 516 -3.77 -23.53 -24.81
CA TYR A 516 -3.42 -24.80 -24.16
C TYR A 516 -4.64 -25.64 -23.76
N LEU A 517 -5.86 -25.10 -23.87
CA LEU A 517 -7.11 -25.84 -23.69
C LEU A 517 -7.71 -26.35 -25.00
N ALA A 518 -7.08 -26.08 -26.16
CA ALA A 518 -7.57 -26.38 -27.50
C ALA A 518 -9.03 -25.91 -27.71
N CYS A 519 -9.36 -24.73 -27.19
CA CYS A 519 -10.71 -24.15 -27.22
C CYS A 519 -10.92 -23.15 -28.37
N GLY A 520 -9.91 -22.91 -29.19
CA GLY A 520 -9.92 -22.00 -30.35
C GLY A 520 -9.61 -20.55 -30.01
N SER A 521 -9.22 -20.25 -28.77
CA SER A 521 -8.82 -18.92 -28.33
C SER A 521 -7.70 -19.03 -27.29
N PRO A 522 -6.62 -18.23 -27.37
CA PRO A 522 -5.62 -18.17 -26.31
C PRO A 522 -6.18 -17.50 -25.05
N ASP A 523 -5.51 -17.70 -23.92
CA ASP A 523 -5.86 -17.08 -22.63
C ASP A 523 -5.81 -15.55 -22.69
N ILE A 524 -4.83 -14.99 -23.42
CA ILE A 524 -4.72 -13.56 -23.78
C ILE A 524 -4.28 -13.43 -25.23
N SER A 525 -4.81 -12.44 -25.95
CA SER A 525 -4.36 -12.09 -27.29
C SER A 525 -4.30 -10.59 -27.54
N TRP A 526 -3.47 -10.20 -28.50
CA TRP A 526 -3.19 -8.84 -28.86
C TRP A 526 -3.77 -8.49 -30.22
N HIS A 527 -4.29 -7.26 -30.35
CA HIS A 527 -4.97 -6.78 -31.53
C HIS A 527 -4.56 -5.33 -31.84
N GLY A 528 -4.65 -4.96 -33.11
CA GLY A 528 -4.49 -3.59 -33.57
C GLY A 528 -5.83 -2.99 -34.02
N ILE A 529 -5.80 -2.08 -35.00
CA ILE A 529 -6.99 -1.58 -35.69
C ILE A 529 -7.81 -2.74 -36.26
N LYS A 530 -7.11 -3.73 -36.85
CA LYS A 530 -7.71 -5.00 -37.26
C LYS A 530 -7.51 -6.03 -36.16
N ALA A 531 -8.55 -6.78 -35.84
CA ALA A 531 -8.47 -7.90 -34.91
C ALA A 531 -7.41 -8.90 -35.37
N TRP A 532 -6.63 -9.45 -34.42
CA TRP A 532 -5.53 -10.41 -34.62
C TRP A 532 -4.28 -9.86 -35.33
N TYR A 533 -4.22 -8.56 -35.62
CA TYR A 533 -3.07 -7.91 -36.25
C TYR A 533 -2.55 -6.79 -35.31
N PRO A 534 -1.84 -7.14 -34.22
CA PRO A 534 -1.27 -6.14 -33.33
C PRO A 534 -0.15 -5.39 -34.05
N ASP A 535 -0.12 -4.07 -33.84
CA ASP A 535 0.96 -3.21 -34.30
C ASP A 535 1.86 -2.84 -33.12
N PHE A 536 3.09 -3.33 -33.15
CA PHE A 536 4.11 -3.07 -32.13
C PHE A 536 5.27 -2.20 -32.65
N THR A 537 5.05 -1.47 -33.74
CA THR A 537 6.02 -0.48 -34.23
C THR A 537 6.14 0.68 -33.24
N ALA A 538 7.21 1.46 -33.39
CA ALA A 538 7.44 2.63 -32.53
C ALA A 538 6.38 3.71 -32.70
N GLU A 539 5.71 3.77 -33.84
CA GLU A 539 4.65 4.74 -34.18
C GLU A 539 3.30 4.35 -33.58
N SER A 540 3.10 3.06 -33.27
CA SER A 540 1.83 2.56 -32.75
C SER A 540 1.57 3.07 -31.31
N ARG A 541 0.34 3.51 -31.08
CA ARG A 541 -0.19 3.94 -29.78
C ARG A 541 -1.57 3.33 -29.51
N LEU A 542 -1.91 2.29 -30.26
CA LEU A 542 -3.17 1.57 -30.13
C LEU A 542 -2.88 0.10 -29.80
N LEU A 543 -3.57 -0.40 -28.77
CA LEU A 543 -3.48 -1.79 -28.35
C LEU A 543 -4.86 -2.34 -28.02
N GLY A 544 -5.27 -3.40 -28.69
CA GLY A 544 -6.40 -4.24 -28.30
C GLY A 544 -5.92 -5.43 -27.48
N VAL A 545 -6.61 -5.76 -26.42
CA VAL A 545 -6.34 -6.88 -25.52
C VAL A 545 -7.60 -7.70 -25.35
N LEU A 546 -7.57 -8.97 -25.71
CA LEU A 546 -8.64 -9.92 -25.41
C LEU A 546 -8.19 -10.84 -24.27
N LEU A 547 -8.92 -10.87 -23.17
CA LEU A 547 -8.81 -11.86 -22.10
C LEU A 547 -9.95 -12.87 -22.27
N SER A 548 -9.61 -14.13 -22.48
CA SER A 548 -10.58 -15.19 -22.73
C SER A 548 -11.14 -15.73 -21.43
N GLY A 549 -12.47 -15.63 -21.27
CA GLY A 549 -13.18 -16.18 -20.14
C GLY A 549 -13.13 -17.71 -20.02
N ARG A 550 -12.70 -18.41 -21.08
CA ARG A 550 -12.54 -19.87 -21.08
C ARG A 550 -11.44 -20.35 -20.14
N TYR A 551 -10.47 -19.48 -19.86
CA TYR A 551 -9.35 -19.73 -18.95
C TYR A 551 -9.59 -19.16 -17.53
N ALA A 552 -10.71 -18.51 -17.33
CA ALA A 552 -11.07 -17.95 -16.04
C ALA A 552 -12.02 -18.88 -15.28
N ARG A 553 -11.74 -19.14 -14.02
CA ARG A 553 -12.60 -19.94 -13.13
C ARG A 553 -13.18 -19.05 -12.03
N GLY A 554 -14.48 -18.83 -12.08
CA GLY A 554 -15.19 -18.00 -11.12
C GLY A 554 -16.68 -17.88 -11.47
N LYS A 555 -17.38 -17.02 -10.75
CA LYS A 555 -18.83 -16.79 -10.98
C LYS A 555 -19.11 -16.06 -12.30
N ASP A 556 -18.22 -15.14 -12.69
CA ASP A 556 -18.31 -14.40 -13.95
C ASP A 556 -17.06 -14.71 -14.80
N ASN A 557 -17.24 -15.61 -15.75
CA ASN A 557 -16.19 -16.07 -16.66
C ASN A 557 -16.38 -15.53 -18.09
N ARG A 558 -17.02 -14.37 -18.27
CA ARG A 558 -17.16 -13.71 -19.56
C ARG A 558 -15.79 -13.26 -20.09
N SER A 559 -15.62 -13.33 -21.40
CA SER A 559 -14.46 -12.74 -22.08
C SER A 559 -14.57 -11.22 -22.08
N ILE A 560 -13.42 -10.53 -22.01
CA ILE A 560 -13.36 -9.07 -22.06
C ILE A 560 -12.39 -8.63 -23.15
N TYR A 561 -12.82 -7.65 -23.95
CA TYR A 561 -12.00 -7.03 -24.99
C TYR A 561 -11.79 -5.55 -24.63
N ILE A 562 -10.54 -5.16 -24.41
CA ILE A 562 -10.14 -3.83 -23.99
C ILE A 562 -9.32 -3.21 -25.13
N VAL A 563 -9.69 -2.00 -25.56
CA VAL A 563 -8.93 -1.28 -26.59
C VAL A 563 -8.45 0.05 -26.02
N PHE A 564 -7.15 0.22 -26.03
CA PHE A 564 -6.44 1.43 -25.62
C PHE A 564 -6.08 2.21 -26.89
N ASN A 565 -6.67 3.38 -27.10
CA ASN A 565 -6.26 4.32 -28.15
C ASN A 565 -5.56 5.51 -27.47
N MET A 566 -4.24 5.44 -27.32
CA MET A 566 -3.43 6.52 -26.75
C MET A 566 -2.92 7.48 -27.85
N ASN A 567 -3.38 7.32 -29.08
CA ASN A 567 -3.11 8.25 -30.16
C ASN A 567 -3.87 9.57 -29.98
N TRP A 568 -3.43 10.62 -30.65
CA TRP A 568 -4.11 11.91 -30.75
C TRP A 568 -5.19 11.93 -31.85
N GLU A 569 -5.36 10.84 -32.61
CA GLU A 569 -6.36 10.65 -33.65
C GLU A 569 -7.42 9.64 -33.24
N ASP A 570 -8.64 9.85 -33.75
CA ASP A 570 -9.73 8.89 -33.64
C ASP A 570 -9.43 7.64 -34.48
N ALA A 571 -9.95 6.49 -34.11
CA ALA A 571 -9.72 5.22 -34.80
C ALA A 571 -11.00 4.39 -34.92
N SER A 572 -11.19 3.69 -36.05
CA SER A 572 -12.21 2.65 -36.18
C SER A 572 -11.57 1.30 -35.93
N ILE A 573 -12.05 0.55 -34.94
CA ILE A 573 -11.45 -0.72 -34.52
C ILE A 573 -12.37 -1.89 -34.84
N GLY A 574 -11.79 -2.98 -35.37
CA GLY A 574 -12.48 -4.24 -35.60
C GLY A 574 -12.53 -5.12 -34.34
N PHE A 575 -13.53 -5.97 -34.25
CA PHE A 575 -13.68 -6.91 -33.15
C PHE A 575 -13.08 -8.27 -33.45
N PRO A 576 -12.39 -8.93 -32.49
CA PRO A 576 -12.16 -10.36 -32.56
C PRO A 576 -13.50 -11.09 -32.53
N ARG A 577 -13.59 -12.20 -33.24
CA ARG A 577 -14.84 -12.99 -33.28
C ARG A 577 -15.14 -13.51 -31.85
N PRO A 578 -16.32 -13.22 -31.31
CA PRO A 578 -16.72 -13.76 -30.00
C PRO A 578 -16.98 -15.28 -30.11
N ASP A 579 -17.11 -15.94 -28.98
CA ASP A 579 -17.49 -17.35 -28.94
C ASP A 579 -18.86 -17.58 -29.59
N ARG A 580 -19.07 -18.82 -30.07
CA ARG A 580 -20.33 -19.17 -30.75
C ARG A 580 -21.54 -18.89 -29.87
N GLY A 581 -22.50 -18.14 -30.39
CA GLY A 581 -23.69 -17.70 -29.65
C GLY A 581 -23.47 -16.53 -28.71
N GLN A 582 -22.33 -15.84 -28.80
CA GLN A 582 -22.04 -14.61 -28.06
C GLN A 582 -21.88 -13.41 -28.99
N CYS A 583 -22.01 -12.23 -28.41
CA CYS A 583 -21.76 -10.93 -29.05
C CYS A 583 -21.00 -10.02 -28.11
N TRP A 584 -20.31 -9.01 -28.65
CA TRP A 584 -19.65 -7.98 -27.88
C TRP A 584 -20.63 -6.88 -27.46
N LYS A 585 -20.70 -6.59 -26.16
CA LYS A 585 -21.44 -5.44 -25.62
C LYS A 585 -20.46 -4.42 -25.05
N LEU A 586 -20.65 -3.15 -25.37
CA LEU A 586 -19.86 -2.05 -24.81
C LEU A 586 -20.19 -1.94 -23.32
N LEU A 587 -19.17 -2.17 -22.48
CA LEU A 587 -19.25 -1.99 -21.03
C LEU A 587 -18.99 -0.53 -20.65
N MET A 588 -17.92 0.05 -21.22
CA MET A 588 -17.55 1.44 -20.96
C MET A 588 -16.70 2.06 -22.08
N ASP A 589 -16.69 3.41 -22.10
CA ASP A 589 -15.86 4.24 -22.97
C ASP A 589 -15.44 5.51 -22.21
N THR A 590 -14.14 5.67 -21.97
CA THR A 590 -13.58 6.78 -21.18
C THR A 590 -13.70 8.14 -21.87
N ALA A 591 -14.01 8.19 -23.18
CA ALA A 591 -14.28 9.42 -23.89
C ALA A 591 -15.63 10.06 -23.49
N LYS A 592 -16.54 9.26 -22.94
CA LYS A 592 -17.87 9.71 -22.53
C LYS A 592 -17.81 10.28 -21.11
N THR A 593 -18.67 11.27 -20.84
CA THR A 593 -18.82 11.83 -19.48
C THR A 593 -19.28 10.75 -18.50
N GLU A 594 -20.37 10.05 -18.85
CA GLU A 594 -20.78 8.82 -18.21
C GLU A 594 -20.10 7.65 -18.93
N ALA A 595 -18.96 7.22 -18.41
CA ALA A 595 -18.13 6.24 -19.10
C ALA A 595 -18.80 4.87 -19.21
N PHE A 596 -19.57 4.44 -18.22
CA PHE A 596 -20.30 3.17 -18.24
C PHE A 596 -21.60 3.29 -19.01
N VAL A 597 -21.86 2.31 -19.88
CA VAL A 597 -23.04 2.29 -20.74
C VAL A 597 -24.19 1.54 -20.06
N GLN A 598 -25.38 2.13 -20.05
CA GLN A 598 -26.58 1.45 -19.57
C GLN A 598 -27.02 0.35 -20.57
N GLU A 599 -27.40 -0.84 -20.07
CA GLU A 599 -27.71 -2.03 -20.88
C GLU A 599 -28.76 -1.81 -22.00
N ARG A 600 -29.62 -0.80 -21.87
CA ARG A 600 -30.71 -0.51 -22.82
C ARG A 600 -30.27 0.07 -24.18
N GLN A 601 -29.03 0.45 -24.36
CA GLN A 601 -28.56 1.19 -25.55
C GLN A 601 -27.85 0.34 -26.61
N ASN A 602 -27.61 -0.97 -26.37
CA ASN A 602 -26.84 -1.82 -27.28
C ASN A 602 -27.75 -2.70 -28.14
N LYS A 603 -28.27 -2.18 -29.26
CA LYS A 603 -29.21 -2.92 -30.15
C LYS A 603 -28.60 -3.50 -31.43
N GLU A 604 -27.33 -3.26 -31.78
CA GLU A 604 -26.77 -3.73 -33.05
C GLU A 604 -25.38 -4.36 -32.88
N GLU A 605 -25.16 -5.52 -33.53
CA GLU A 605 -23.84 -6.09 -33.78
C GLU A 605 -23.08 -5.19 -34.75
N LYS A 606 -22.28 -4.31 -34.24
CA LYS A 606 -21.39 -3.46 -35.06
C LYS A 606 -20.16 -4.26 -35.47
N LYS A 607 -19.82 -4.23 -36.77
CA LYS A 607 -18.56 -4.81 -37.25
C LYS A 607 -17.33 -4.04 -36.78
N GLU A 608 -17.48 -2.75 -36.49
CA GLU A 608 -16.43 -1.84 -36.07
C GLU A 608 -16.94 -0.87 -35.00
N TYR A 609 -16.03 -0.40 -34.15
CA TYR A 609 -16.31 0.63 -33.16
C TYR A 609 -15.42 1.86 -33.38
N TYR A 610 -16.06 3.03 -33.48
CA TYR A 610 -15.37 4.30 -33.63
C TYR A 610 -14.97 4.85 -32.26
N MET A 611 -13.65 4.85 -32.00
CA MET A 611 -13.04 5.33 -30.77
C MET A 611 -12.50 6.74 -30.90
N LYS A 612 -12.66 7.53 -29.87
CA LYS A 612 -12.04 8.84 -29.76
C LYS A 612 -10.54 8.73 -29.43
N ALA A 613 -9.80 9.76 -29.83
CA ALA A 613 -8.43 9.96 -29.41
C ALA A 613 -8.28 9.96 -27.89
N ARG A 614 -7.17 9.42 -27.39
CA ARG A 614 -6.85 9.41 -25.97
C ARG A 614 -7.95 8.76 -25.11
N SER A 615 -8.53 7.62 -25.56
CA SER A 615 -9.59 6.93 -24.84
C SER A 615 -9.39 5.42 -24.76
N ILE A 616 -10.12 4.80 -23.85
CA ILE A 616 -10.19 3.35 -23.70
C ILE A 616 -11.66 2.92 -23.81
N ALA A 617 -11.90 1.91 -24.65
CA ALA A 617 -13.21 1.26 -24.74
C ALA A 617 -13.09 -0.19 -24.27
N VAL A 618 -14.07 -0.64 -23.52
CA VAL A 618 -14.10 -2.00 -22.95
C VAL A 618 -15.39 -2.67 -23.34
N PHE A 619 -15.27 -3.89 -23.86
CA PHE A 619 -16.37 -4.73 -24.30
C PHE A 619 -16.37 -6.04 -23.52
N VAL A 620 -17.55 -6.56 -23.25
CA VAL A 620 -17.75 -7.83 -22.54
C VAL A 620 -18.57 -8.77 -23.42
N SER A 621 -18.21 -10.05 -23.44
CA SER A 621 -19.00 -11.05 -24.15
C SER A 621 -20.34 -11.29 -23.45
N ALA A 622 -21.42 -11.41 -24.22
CA ALA A 622 -22.77 -11.68 -23.73
C ALA A 622 -23.46 -12.69 -24.65
N THR A 623 -24.28 -13.57 -24.08
CA THR A 623 -25.07 -14.52 -24.87
C THR A 623 -26.16 -13.78 -25.66
N THR A 624 -26.42 -14.21 -26.87
CA THR A 624 -27.46 -13.63 -27.76
C THR A 624 -28.85 -13.74 -27.16
N ILE A 625 -29.08 -14.70 -26.24
CA ILE A 625 -30.33 -14.95 -25.54
C ILE A 625 -30.55 -13.96 -24.37
N ASP A 626 -29.51 -13.45 -23.74
CA ASP A 626 -29.59 -12.47 -22.64
C ASP A 626 -30.20 -11.11 -23.08
N THR A 627 -30.48 -10.93 -24.36
CA THR A 627 -31.12 -9.74 -24.90
C THR A 627 -32.62 -9.72 -24.73
N MET A 628 -33.26 -10.82 -24.36
CA MET A 628 -34.73 -10.90 -24.27
C MET A 628 -35.30 -11.00 -22.84
N ASP A 629 -34.56 -11.49 -21.83
CA ASP A 629 -35.24 -11.96 -20.61
C ASP A 629 -34.76 -11.41 -19.25
N ARG A 630 -33.83 -10.49 -19.16
CA ARG A 630 -33.37 -9.96 -17.85
C ARG A 630 -33.72 -8.52 -17.52
N THR A 631 -34.68 -7.93 -18.21
CA THR A 631 -35.17 -6.57 -17.88
C THR A 631 -36.11 -6.49 -16.67
N SER A 632 -36.46 -7.62 -16.02
CA SER A 632 -37.50 -7.60 -14.98
C SER A 632 -37.05 -8.01 -13.56
N ASN A 633 -35.87 -8.59 -13.32
CA ASN A 633 -35.64 -9.24 -12.02
C ASN A 633 -34.55 -8.63 -11.10
N LEU A 634 -33.72 -7.72 -11.55
CA LEU A 634 -32.68 -7.13 -10.68
C LEU A 634 -33.06 -5.78 -10.05
N SER A 635 -33.89 -4.98 -10.71
CA SER A 635 -34.45 -3.77 -10.11
C SER A 635 -35.48 -4.05 -9.04
N TYR A 636 -36.21 -5.17 -9.18
CA TYR A 636 -37.30 -5.54 -8.24
C TYR A 636 -36.79 -6.13 -6.91
N LYS A 637 -35.62 -6.74 -6.88
CA LYS A 637 -35.04 -7.26 -5.63
C LYS A 637 -34.41 -6.17 -4.77
N HIS A 638 -33.70 -5.23 -5.39
CA HIS A 638 -33.03 -4.15 -4.65
C HIS A 638 -34.02 -3.14 -4.05
N ASP A 639 -35.11 -2.82 -4.77
CA ASP A 639 -36.20 -1.97 -4.26
C ASP A 639 -37.03 -2.63 -3.16
N LYS A 640 -37.17 -3.96 -3.19
CA LYS A 640 -37.88 -4.70 -2.13
C LYS A 640 -37.07 -4.81 -0.85
N GLU A 641 -35.76 -5.02 -0.95
CA GLU A 641 -34.85 -5.09 0.22
C GLU A 641 -34.68 -3.72 0.89
N GLN A 642 -34.60 -2.64 0.10
CA GLN A 642 -34.58 -1.27 0.67
C GLN A 642 -35.93 -0.87 1.30
N LYS A 643 -37.07 -1.28 0.73
CA LYS A 643 -38.36 -1.00 1.31
C LYS A 643 -38.67 -1.88 2.53
N ALA A 644 -38.13 -3.10 2.62
CA ALA A 644 -38.24 -3.96 3.80
C ALA A 644 -37.38 -3.41 4.96
N ALA A 645 -36.15 -3.00 4.70
CA ALA A 645 -35.30 -2.37 5.72
C ALA A 645 -35.83 -1.03 6.24
N SER A 646 -36.51 -0.25 5.37
CA SER A 646 -37.12 1.03 5.77
C SER A 646 -38.40 0.85 6.60
N LYS A 647 -39.13 -0.29 6.47
CA LYS A 647 -40.29 -0.62 7.31
C LYS A 647 -39.90 -1.14 8.69
N GLU A 648 -38.84 -1.93 8.81
CA GLU A 648 -38.34 -2.41 10.11
C GLU A 648 -37.83 -1.29 11.03
N ILE A 649 -37.30 -0.20 10.43
CA ILE A 649 -36.87 0.98 11.20
C ILE A 649 -38.06 1.84 11.66
N ALA A 650 -39.21 1.77 10.99
CA ALA A 650 -40.41 2.57 11.32
C ALA A 650 -41.29 1.96 12.40
N GLU A 651 -41.14 0.66 12.72
CA GLU A 651 -42.01 -0.08 13.65
C GLU A 651 -41.38 -0.32 15.04
N GLN A 652 -40.30 0.31 15.42
CA GLN A 652 -39.81 0.27 16.80
C GLN A 652 -40.58 1.26 17.69
N PRO A 653 -41.28 0.79 18.73
CA PRO A 653 -42.05 1.67 19.61
C PRO A 653 -41.14 2.52 20.47
N ARG A 654 -41.33 3.84 20.39
CA ARG A 654 -40.73 4.80 21.33
C ARG A 654 -41.20 4.46 22.74
N LYS A 655 -40.35 3.84 23.56
CA LYS A 655 -40.60 3.80 25.03
C LYS A 655 -40.24 5.14 25.61
N LYS A 656 -41.23 5.64 26.37
CA LYS A 656 -41.15 6.85 27.21
C LYS A 656 -40.11 6.72 28.33
#